data_8ed016c0649b0460fe35fd80b361e711
#
_entry.id   8ed016c0649b0460fe35fd80b361e711
#
_cell.length_a   1.000
_cell.length_b   1.000
_cell.length_c   1.000
_cell.angle_alpha   90.00
_cell.angle_beta   90.00
_cell.angle_gamma   90.00
#
_symmetry.space_group_name_H-M   'P 1'
#
loop_
_entity.id
_entity.type
_entity.pdbx_description
1 polymer ?
#
loop_
_entity_poly.entity_id
_entity_poly.type
_entity_poly.pdbx_seq_one_letter_code
_entity_poly.pdbx_strand_id
1 'polypeptide(L)'
;MTFLNPAVLFGLLAASIPILIHLFNLRKLKKIEFSTLAFLKELQKNKIRKVKLKQWILLALRVLIILLLVFAFARPTLKGLAIGGTTSAAKTTAVFIIDDTFSMSVIDNQGSLLNQAKAAAKSLLKNFQEGDEAALILVSQSNESEVGLSKSKVDIQKSIDAIEPSYQSGMLHNSMTKAVQILSQSKNLNKEFYILSDFQSGRLADEKILSEFSQVLDERVRVYAINYSGKEVYNLGIDDLKINTQIFEKEKPVNFSVTVTNYSTRSVDNVIVSQFVNNERIAQVSANLGAGESKVLNIEATVKSTGFIDVFAEIEDDEILQDNRRFTSIFVPDNIPIIIFTDEPADSRFVELALTALENRNTFVITKKNLNEVSAYDLKRYEAVLIIGSQNLNASAKLKEYSINGGGLLIAPGSKTDLASYQKLLSEMGLPSPSSLVGKIGGQTNLFLFESTDLNHPVFQDIFTNKEKTKIESPDIFSYFRLNTQGKGQSIITMQDGSSFLGEYRLKNGRIFLLNSAPILTWNNFPIKGIFVPLINKSILYLASKDKNEGNILAGNDFDIDIRGRSVSQLKVIRPDNTEDFISLDQKDGNAVVKYKKSHLTGNYKILTGSKVIDEISVNADPLESKVQYLEKQDIENYLNKINFKGKLFFLNREENISDAVVKARFGSELWKHFLFIALVLAFVEMLVARNAKKGLVEVSK
;
A
#
# COMPACT_ATOMS: atom_id res chain seq x y z
N MET A 1 -32.28 15.76 -31.53
CA MET A 1 -33.29 15.17 -30.62
C MET A 1 -33.38 13.68 -30.91
N THR A 2 -33.31 12.86 -29.91
CA THR A 2 -33.59 11.41 -30.01
C THR A 2 -34.78 11.09 -29.12
N PHE A 3 -35.55 10.06 -29.46
CA PHE A 3 -36.71 9.64 -28.69
C PHE A 3 -36.37 8.32 -27.96
N LEU A 4 -36.64 8.27 -26.67
CA LEU A 4 -36.43 7.05 -25.87
C LEU A 4 -37.47 5.96 -26.21
N ASN A 5 -38.70 6.38 -26.57
CA ASN A 5 -39.80 5.49 -26.93
C ASN A 5 -40.34 5.84 -28.35
N PRO A 6 -39.60 5.53 -29.43
CA PRO A 6 -40.01 5.92 -30.78
C PRO A 6 -41.32 5.26 -31.21
N ALA A 7 -41.68 4.09 -30.70
CA ALA A 7 -42.94 3.44 -31.02
C ALA A 7 -44.19 4.27 -30.61
N VAL A 8 -44.06 5.11 -29.58
CA VAL A 8 -45.15 5.99 -29.13
C VAL A 8 -45.49 7.07 -30.16
N LEU A 9 -44.57 7.37 -31.10
CA LEU A 9 -44.84 8.31 -32.20
C LEU A 9 -45.97 7.84 -33.12
N PHE A 10 -46.27 6.54 -33.20
CA PHE A 10 -47.50 6.08 -33.88
C PHE A 10 -48.76 6.65 -33.22
N GLY A 11 -48.72 7.09 -31.98
CA GLY A 11 -49.80 7.83 -31.28
C GLY A 11 -50.12 9.17 -31.95
N LEU A 12 -49.25 9.72 -32.83
CA LEU A 12 -49.57 10.91 -33.62
C LEU A 12 -50.82 10.72 -34.50
N LEU A 13 -51.15 9.49 -34.86
CA LEU A 13 -52.41 9.18 -35.55
C LEU A 13 -53.64 9.53 -34.73
N ALA A 14 -53.55 9.55 -33.41
CA ALA A 14 -54.66 9.98 -32.52
C ALA A 14 -55.00 11.47 -32.68
N ALA A 15 -54.10 12.30 -33.21
CA ALA A 15 -54.38 13.70 -33.54
C ALA A 15 -55.40 13.86 -34.66
N SER A 16 -55.63 12.85 -35.46
CA SER A 16 -56.69 12.80 -36.49
C SER A 16 -58.11 12.72 -35.86
N ILE A 17 -58.23 12.17 -34.64
CA ILE A 17 -59.54 11.96 -33.99
C ILE A 17 -60.32 13.27 -33.80
N PRO A 18 -59.77 14.35 -33.19
CA PRO A 18 -60.47 15.61 -33.08
C PRO A 18 -60.83 16.23 -34.45
N ILE A 19 -59.99 16.01 -35.47
CA ILE A 19 -60.22 16.49 -36.82
C ILE A 19 -61.41 15.77 -37.44
N LEU A 20 -61.47 14.44 -37.36
CA LEU A 20 -62.57 13.62 -37.82
C LEU A 20 -63.88 13.96 -37.11
N ILE A 21 -63.82 14.06 -35.75
CA ILE A 21 -65.00 14.49 -34.97
C ILE A 21 -65.49 15.87 -35.42
N HIS A 22 -64.58 16.80 -35.70
CA HIS A 22 -64.96 18.13 -36.17
C HIS A 22 -65.59 18.09 -37.57
N LEU A 23 -65.04 17.25 -38.48
CA LEU A 23 -65.53 17.07 -39.84
C LEU A 23 -66.89 16.40 -39.90
N PHE A 24 -67.14 15.36 -39.09
CA PHE A 24 -68.38 14.60 -39.04
C PHE A 24 -69.45 15.28 -38.21
N ASN A 25 -69.11 16.25 -37.35
CA ASN A 25 -70.04 16.96 -36.45
C ASN A 25 -70.61 18.25 -37.10
N LEU A 26 -70.71 18.27 -38.45
CA LEU A 26 -71.40 19.33 -39.19
C LEU A 26 -72.93 19.22 -38.91
N ARG A 27 -73.41 19.90 -37.84
CA ARG A 27 -74.84 19.97 -37.60
C ARG A 27 -75.55 20.68 -38.76
N LYS A 28 -76.51 19.96 -39.38
CA LYS A 28 -77.39 20.57 -40.36
C LYS A 28 -78.19 21.69 -39.71
N LEU A 29 -77.97 22.96 -40.16
CA LEU A 29 -78.69 24.13 -39.72
C LEU A 29 -80.18 23.99 -40.08
N LYS A 30 -81.07 24.00 -39.08
CA LYS A 30 -82.49 24.01 -39.28
C LYS A 30 -82.88 25.40 -39.87
N LYS A 31 -83.44 25.46 -41.07
CA LYS A 31 -83.90 26.63 -41.74
C LYS A 31 -85.19 27.08 -41.07
N ILE A 32 -85.25 28.31 -40.45
CA ILE A 32 -86.44 28.94 -39.90
C ILE A 32 -86.66 30.19 -40.74
N GLU A 33 -87.79 30.27 -41.42
CA GLU A 33 -88.14 31.48 -42.27
C GLU A 33 -88.64 32.63 -41.42
N PHE A 34 -88.00 33.81 -41.53
CA PHE A 34 -88.36 35.02 -40.88
C PHE A 34 -88.51 36.20 -41.89
N SER A 35 -89.48 37.07 -41.76
CA SER A 35 -89.95 38.03 -42.76
C SER A 35 -89.27 39.41 -42.80
N THR A 36 -88.17 39.74 -42.08
CA THR A 36 -87.43 41.03 -42.28
C THR A 36 -85.90 40.77 -41.93
N LEU A 37 -85.09 40.78 -42.95
CA LEU A 37 -83.75 40.12 -42.89
C LEU A 37 -82.54 41.08 -43.03
N ALA A 38 -82.70 42.40 -43.29
CA ALA A 38 -81.54 43.24 -43.66
C ALA A 38 -80.57 43.49 -42.51
N PHE A 39 -81.05 43.86 -41.31
CA PHE A 39 -80.19 44.16 -40.13
C PHE A 39 -79.70 42.93 -39.41
N LEU A 40 -80.48 41.87 -39.34
CA LEU A 40 -80.11 40.61 -38.75
C LEU A 40 -78.98 39.87 -39.53
N LYS A 41 -78.91 40.07 -40.87
CA LYS A 41 -77.93 39.45 -41.72
C LYS A 41 -76.47 39.90 -41.47
N GLU A 42 -76.32 41.18 -41.11
CA GLU A 42 -75.00 41.76 -40.80
C GLU A 42 -74.49 41.39 -39.41
N LEU A 43 -75.39 41.40 -38.43
CA LEU A 43 -75.07 40.94 -37.06
C LEU A 43 -74.77 39.43 -37.01
N GLN A 44 -75.55 38.62 -37.76
CA GLN A 44 -75.31 37.18 -37.86
C GLN A 44 -73.96 36.86 -38.52
N LYS A 45 -73.55 37.60 -39.54
CA LYS A 45 -72.32 37.36 -40.28
C LYS A 45 -71.09 37.54 -39.39
N ASN A 46 -71.10 38.53 -38.50
CA ASN A 46 -70.03 38.81 -37.56
C ASN A 46 -69.99 37.78 -36.37
N LYS A 47 -71.23 37.44 -35.84
CA LYS A 47 -71.32 36.40 -34.76
C LYS A 47 -70.90 34.97 -35.25
N ILE A 48 -71.36 34.59 -36.44
CA ILE A 48 -71.00 33.29 -37.06
C ILE A 48 -69.48 33.17 -37.33
N ARG A 49 -68.88 34.28 -37.78
CA ARG A 49 -67.38 34.30 -37.91
C ARG A 49 -66.68 34.12 -36.57
N LYS A 50 -67.13 34.78 -35.50
CA LYS A 50 -66.56 34.64 -34.17
C LYS A 50 -66.75 33.22 -33.59
N VAL A 51 -67.87 32.56 -33.83
CA VAL A 51 -68.13 31.17 -33.36
C VAL A 51 -67.32 30.19 -34.19
N LYS A 52 -67.22 30.33 -35.50
CA LYS A 52 -66.35 29.51 -36.34
C LYS A 52 -64.89 29.66 -35.94
N LEU A 53 -64.40 30.88 -35.68
CA LEU A 53 -63.07 31.12 -35.22
C LEU A 53 -62.75 30.40 -33.89
N LYS A 54 -63.69 30.50 -32.92
CA LYS A 54 -63.58 29.78 -31.64
C LYS A 54 -63.55 28.27 -31.80
N GLN A 55 -64.37 27.70 -32.71
CA GLN A 55 -64.36 26.26 -33.00
C GLN A 55 -63.01 25.80 -33.61
N TRP A 56 -62.44 26.60 -34.51
CA TRP A 56 -61.13 26.33 -35.07
C TRP A 56 -60.01 26.43 -34.02
N ILE A 57 -60.08 27.41 -33.13
CA ILE A 57 -59.12 27.53 -32.01
C ILE A 57 -59.22 26.31 -31.07
N LEU A 58 -60.45 25.88 -30.71
CA LEU A 58 -60.65 24.67 -29.88
C LEU A 58 -60.15 23.42 -30.56
N LEU A 59 -60.37 23.28 -31.88
CA LEU A 59 -59.79 22.15 -32.65
C LEU A 59 -58.27 22.17 -32.60
N ALA A 60 -57.68 23.34 -32.90
CA ALA A 60 -56.24 23.51 -32.90
C ALA A 60 -55.64 23.19 -31.50
N LEU A 61 -56.25 23.65 -30.42
CA LEU A 61 -55.82 23.37 -29.05
C LEU A 61 -55.89 21.88 -28.74
N ARG A 62 -56.96 21.16 -29.11
CA ARG A 62 -57.10 19.69 -28.89
C ARG A 62 -56.06 18.91 -29.64
N VAL A 63 -55.81 19.22 -30.90
CA VAL A 63 -54.78 18.60 -31.72
C VAL A 63 -53.42 18.83 -31.09
N LEU A 64 -53.15 20.06 -30.69
CA LEU A 64 -51.85 20.41 -30.07
C LEU A 64 -51.63 19.75 -28.73
N ILE A 65 -52.65 19.61 -27.88
CA ILE A 65 -52.58 18.86 -26.63
C ILE A 65 -52.23 17.39 -26.88
N ILE A 66 -52.88 16.76 -27.85
CA ILE A 66 -52.61 15.35 -28.19
C ILE A 66 -51.16 15.21 -28.69
N LEU A 67 -50.70 16.10 -29.58
CA LEU A 67 -49.33 16.13 -30.07
C LEU A 67 -48.33 16.24 -28.94
N LEU A 68 -48.53 17.18 -28.01
CA LEU A 68 -47.65 17.39 -26.85
C LEU A 68 -47.64 16.19 -25.91
N LEU A 69 -48.79 15.54 -25.67
CA LEU A 69 -48.87 14.32 -24.86
C LEU A 69 -48.12 13.18 -25.55
N VAL A 70 -48.28 12.96 -26.87
CA VAL A 70 -47.52 11.95 -27.58
C VAL A 70 -46.03 12.25 -27.52
N PHE A 71 -45.61 13.49 -27.69
CA PHE A 71 -44.19 13.87 -27.48
C PHE A 71 -43.74 13.66 -26.06
N ALA A 72 -44.58 13.97 -25.03
CA ALA A 72 -44.21 13.68 -23.66
C ALA A 72 -43.94 12.20 -23.41
N PHE A 73 -44.84 11.32 -23.90
CA PHE A 73 -44.65 9.86 -23.77
C PHE A 73 -43.55 9.26 -24.68
N ALA A 74 -43.27 9.90 -25.82
CA ALA A 74 -42.15 9.54 -26.69
C ALA A 74 -40.79 9.90 -26.06
N ARG A 75 -40.77 10.71 -24.96
CA ARG A 75 -39.59 11.12 -24.17
C ARG A 75 -38.45 11.64 -25.06
N PRO A 76 -38.63 12.80 -25.73
CA PRO A 76 -37.56 13.41 -26.49
C PRO A 76 -36.43 13.84 -25.58
N THR A 77 -35.20 13.57 -26.01
CA THR A 77 -33.98 13.98 -25.31
C THR A 77 -33.19 14.98 -26.14
N LEU A 78 -32.69 16.04 -25.51
CA LEU A 78 -31.70 16.96 -26.06
C LEU A 78 -30.32 16.48 -25.72
N LYS A 79 -29.58 15.96 -26.71
CA LYS A 79 -28.13 15.78 -26.57
C LYS A 79 -27.48 17.15 -26.77
N GLY A 80 -26.68 17.58 -25.79
CA GLY A 80 -25.67 18.60 -26.05
C GLY A 80 -24.83 18.12 -27.24
N LEU A 81 -24.53 19.01 -28.19
CA LEU A 81 -23.87 18.77 -29.46
C LEU A 81 -22.82 17.62 -29.42
N ALA A 82 -23.26 16.41 -29.69
CA ALA A 82 -22.39 15.28 -30.04
C ALA A 82 -22.72 14.86 -31.45
N ILE A 83 -21.84 15.19 -32.37
CA ILE A 83 -21.87 14.76 -33.75
C ILE A 83 -21.80 13.22 -33.77
N GLY A 84 -22.84 12.55 -34.23
CA GLY A 84 -22.90 11.10 -34.37
C GLY A 84 -24.18 10.48 -33.78
N GLY A 85 -25.25 10.54 -34.57
CA GLY A 85 -26.51 9.84 -34.27
C GLY A 85 -26.34 8.34 -34.29
N THR A 86 -27.11 7.60 -33.45
CA THR A 86 -27.38 6.16 -33.36
C THR A 86 -26.85 5.39 -32.16
N THR A 87 -26.50 6.00 -31.03
CA THR A 87 -25.88 5.28 -29.92
C THR A 87 -26.82 4.92 -28.75
N SER A 88 -28.10 5.26 -28.78
CA SER A 88 -29.03 4.97 -27.64
C SER A 88 -29.48 3.51 -27.52
N ALA A 89 -29.32 2.70 -28.58
CA ALA A 89 -29.64 1.28 -28.61
C ALA A 89 -28.38 0.38 -28.60
N ALA A 90 -27.18 0.97 -28.63
CA ALA A 90 -25.93 0.20 -28.69
C ALA A 90 -25.57 -0.33 -27.30
N LYS A 91 -25.18 -1.59 -27.25
CA LYS A 91 -24.70 -2.27 -26.03
C LYS A 91 -23.51 -1.56 -25.43
N THR A 92 -23.43 -1.59 -24.11
CA THR A 92 -22.40 -0.93 -23.31
C THR A 92 -21.48 -1.97 -22.68
N THR A 93 -20.18 -1.70 -22.68
CA THR A 93 -19.22 -2.38 -21.82
C THR A 93 -18.71 -1.38 -20.80
N ALA A 94 -18.84 -1.72 -19.53
CA ALA A 94 -18.41 -0.87 -18.43
C ALA A 94 -17.41 -1.59 -17.54
N VAL A 95 -16.41 -0.84 -17.07
CA VAL A 95 -15.49 -1.31 -16.04
C VAL A 95 -15.73 -0.48 -14.78
N PHE A 96 -16.06 -1.16 -13.70
CA PHE A 96 -16.14 -0.59 -12.36
C PHE A 96 -14.76 -0.70 -11.71
N ILE A 97 -14.15 0.44 -11.42
CA ILE A 97 -12.93 0.54 -10.62
C ILE A 97 -13.38 1.02 -9.26
N ILE A 98 -13.32 0.15 -8.26
CA ILE A 98 -13.70 0.48 -6.89
C ILE A 98 -12.43 0.54 -6.05
N ASP A 99 -12.26 1.67 -5.38
CA ASP A 99 -11.21 1.86 -4.41
C ASP A 99 -11.61 1.15 -3.12
N ASP A 100 -10.86 0.12 -2.79
CA ASP A 100 -11.02 -0.71 -1.62
C ASP A 100 -9.86 -0.55 -0.62
N THR A 101 -8.99 0.44 -0.86
CA THR A 101 -7.90 0.77 0.07
C THR A 101 -8.45 1.25 1.40
N PHE A 102 -7.66 1.19 2.46
CA PHE A 102 -8.18 1.43 3.80
C PHE A 102 -8.63 2.87 4.04
N SER A 103 -8.21 3.85 3.26
CA SER A 103 -8.75 5.22 3.32
C SER A 103 -10.27 5.26 3.09
N MET A 104 -10.79 4.33 2.28
CA MET A 104 -12.23 4.19 2.04
C MET A 104 -13.00 3.54 3.21
N SER A 105 -12.32 3.14 4.29
CA SER A 105 -12.97 2.65 5.52
C SER A 105 -13.55 3.77 6.38
N VAL A 106 -13.15 5.02 6.17
CA VAL A 106 -13.66 6.20 6.89
C VAL A 106 -15.18 6.20 6.91
N ILE A 107 -15.75 6.44 8.09
CA ILE A 107 -17.21 6.43 8.33
C ILE A 107 -17.72 7.87 8.44
N ASP A 108 -18.78 8.15 7.73
CA ASP A 108 -19.55 9.39 7.85
C ASP A 108 -21.02 9.11 8.24
N ASN A 109 -21.88 10.14 8.15
CA ASN A 109 -23.30 10.01 8.48
C ASN A 109 -24.09 9.02 7.59
N GLN A 110 -23.51 8.58 6.47
CA GLN A 110 -24.12 7.64 5.50
C GLN A 110 -23.49 6.24 5.54
N GLY A 111 -22.53 6.01 6.46
CA GLY A 111 -21.77 4.78 6.60
C GLY A 111 -20.34 4.92 6.04
N SER A 112 -19.60 3.81 5.89
CA SER A 112 -18.25 3.87 5.34
C SER A 112 -18.26 4.29 3.87
N LEU A 113 -17.23 5.03 3.44
CA LEU A 113 -17.08 5.48 2.05
C LEU A 113 -17.12 4.29 1.08
N LEU A 114 -16.49 3.18 1.45
CA LEU A 114 -16.53 1.95 0.65
C LEU A 114 -17.96 1.41 0.50
N ASN A 115 -18.76 1.39 1.57
CA ASN A 115 -20.15 0.93 1.49
C ASN A 115 -21.02 1.85 0.61
N GLN A 116 -20.76 3.15 0.67
CA GLN A 116 -21.42 4.11 -0.22
C GLN A 116 -21.00 3.87 -1.69
N ALA A 117 -19.72 3.62 -1.96
CA ALA A 117 -19.23 3.28 -3.29
C ALA A 117 -19.84 1.97 -3.83
N LYS A 118 -19.92 0.92 -2.98
CA LYS A 118 -20.62 -0.34 -3.31
C LYS A 118 -22.09 -0.10 -3.65
N ALA A 119 -22.80 0.72 -2.89
CA ALA A 119 -24.21 1.05 -3.13
C ALA A 119 -24.38 1.81 -4.47
N ALA A 120 -23.51 2.76 -4.76
CA ALA A 120 -23.51 3.49 -6.03
C ALA A 120 -23.23 2.58 -7.22
N ALA A 121 -22.22 1.71 -7.13
CA ALA A 121 -21.90 0.73 -8.17
C ALA A 121 -23.09 -0.21 -8.46
N LYS A 122 -23.75 -0.72 -7.42
CA LYS A 122 -24.97 -1.54 -7.56
C LYS A 122 -26.13 -0.74 -8.19
N SER A 123 -26.29 0.52 -7.85
CA SER A 123 -27.31 1.40 -8.46
C SER A 123 -27.05 1.61 -9.96
N LEU A 124 -25.78 1.83 -10.35
CA LEU A 124 -25.39 1.95 -11.74
C LEU A 124 -25.62 0.65 -12.53
N LEU A 125 -25.33 -0.49 -11.92
CA LEU A 125 -25.53 -1.81 -12.53
C LEU A 125 -27.01 -2.09 -12.84
N LYS A 126 -27.97 -1.52 -12.10
CA LYS A 126 -29.41 -1.63 -12.39
C LYS A 126 -29.80 -1.05 -13.75
N ASN A 127 -29.07 -0.04 -14.24
CA ASN A 127 -29.33 0.62 -15.53
C ASN A 127 -28.84 -0.21 -16.73
N PHE A 128 -28.16 -1.33 -16.53
CA PHE A 128 -27.66 -2.18 -17.61
C PHE A 128 -28.79 -2.99 -18.23
N GLN A 129 -28.73 -3.14 -19.54
CA GLN A 129 -29.70 -3.90 -20.35
C GLN A 129 -29.14 -5.27 -20.74
N GLU A 130 -29.98 -6.11 -21.33
CA GLU A 130 -29.56 -7.40 -21.86
C GLU A 130 -28.51 -7.22 -22.96
N GLY A 131 -27.37 -7.87 -22.81
CA GLY A 131 -26.22 -7.80 -23.72
C GLY A 131 -25.19 -6.73 -23.38
N ASP A 132 -25.41 -5.92 -22.33
CA ASP A 132 -24.35 -5.14 -21.71
C ASP A 132 -23.36 -6.05 -20.97
N GLU A 133 -22.11 -5.63 -20.90
CA GLU A 133 -21.02 -6.36 -20.24
C GLU A 133 -20.40 -5.48 -19.16
N ALA A 134 -20.01 -6.09 -18.05
CA ALA A 134 -19.34 -5.41 -16.96
C ALA A 134 -18.11 -6.17 -16.47
N ALA A 135 -17.12 -5.43 -15.95
CA ALA A 135 -16.01 -5.97 -15.19
C ALA A 135 -15.83 -5.16 -13.91
N LEU A 136 -15.27 -5.79 -12.88
CA LEU A 136 -14.94 -5.16 -11.60
C LEU A 136 -13.43 -5.24 -11.40
N ILE A 137 -12.79 -4.10 -11.09
CA ILE A 137 -11.40 -4.00 -10.71
C ILE A 137 -11.33 -3.36 -9.33
N LEU A 138 -10.58 -3.95 -8.42
CA LEU A 138 -10.23 -3.38 -7.12
C LEU A 138 -8.89 -2.65 -7.24
N VAL A 139 -8.78 -1.47 -6.63
CA VAL A 139 -7.54 -0.68 -6.69
C VAL A 139 -6.40 -1.42 -6.01
N SER A 140 -6.67 -2.07 -4.87
CA SER A 140 -5.70 -2.88 -4.13
C SER A 140 -5.14 -4.07 -4.94
N GLN A 141 -5.93 -4.62 -5.87
CA GLN A 141 -5.61 -5.81 -6.67
C GLN A 141 -5.30 -5.48 -8.13
N SER A 142 -4.93 -4.25 -8.43
CA SER A 142 -4.65 -3.79 -9.79
C SER A 142 -3.55 -4.59 -10.51
N ASN A 143 -2.66 -5.25 -9.77
CA ASN A 143 -1.58 -6.08 -10.30
C ASN A 143 -1.95 -7.57 -10.48
N GLU A 144 -3.13 -8.01 -10.02
CA GLU A 144 -3.57 -9.40 -10.18
C GLU A 144 -4.07 -9.70 -11.62
N SER A 145 -3.89 -10.92 -12.11
CA SER A 145 -3.81 -11.17 -13.54
C SER A 145 -5.13 -11.36 -14.29
N GLU A 146 -6.27 -11.67 -13.68
CA GLU A 146 -7.47 -11.99 -14.49
C GLU A 146 -8.76 -11.35 -13.97
N VAL A 147 -9.15 -10.25 -14.62
CA VAL A 147 -10.51 -9.73 -14.53
C VAL A 147 -11.22 -9.93 -15.86
N GLY A 148 -12.23 -10.81 -15.87
CA GLY A 148 -13.03 -11.11 -17.06
C GLY A 148 -14.25 -10.19 -17.19
N LEU A 149 -14.69 -9.99 -18.46
CA LEU A 149 -15.99 -9.38 -18.73
C LEU A 149 -17.11 -10.37 -18.41
N SER A 150 -18.09 -9.96 -17.63
CA SER A 150 -19.30 -10.73 -17.32
C SER A 150 -20.54 -10.07 -17.90
N LYS A 151 -21.46 -10.88 -18.42
CA LYS A 151 -22.83 -10.50 -18.81
C LYS A 151 -23.83 -10.69 -17.68
N SER A 152 -23.41 -11.39 -16.61
CA SER A 152 -24.24 -11.68 -15.45
C SER A 152 -24.19 -10.52 -14.45
N LYS A 153 -25.25 -9.73 -14.37
CA LYS A 153 -25.39 -8.70 -13.34
C LYS A 153 -25.30 -9.24 -11.93
N VAL A 154 -25.81 -10.46 -11.72
CA VAL A 154 -25.85 -11.12 -10.41
C VAL A 154 -24.44 -11.44 -9.93
N ASP A 155 -23.55 -11.91 -10.82
CA ASP A 155 -22.18 -12.25 -10.45
C ASP A 155 -21.38 -10.99 -10.11
N ILE A 156 -21.51 -9.93 -10.91
CA ILE A 156 -20.86 -8.63 -10.61
C ILE A 156 -21.41 -8.08 -9.28
N GLN A 157 -22.71 -8.17 -9.03
CA GLN A 157 -23.30 -7.71 -7.77
C GLN A 157 -22.76 -8.48 -6.57
N LYS A 158 -22.65 -9.80 -6.66
CA LYS A 158 -22.04 -10.64 -5.61
C LYS A 158 -20.59 -10.26 -5.36
N SER A 159 -19.81 -10.02 -6.44
CA SER A 159 -18.43 -9.57 -6.30
C SER A 159 -18.33 -8.20 -5.61
N ILE A 160 -19.23 -7.24 -5.93
CA ILE A 160 -19.30 -5.95 -5.25
C ILE A 160 -19.69 -6.13 -3.76
N ASP A 161 -20.62 -7.02 -3.45
CA ASP A 161 -21.05 -7.27 -2.07
C ASP A 161 -19.90 -7.87 -1.21
N ALA A 162 -19.02 -8.66 -1.82
CA ALA A 162 -17.90 -9.32 -1.16
C ALA A 162 -16.66 -8.41 -0.94
N ILE A 163 -16.67 -7.16 -1.41
CA ILE A 163 -15.53 -6.25 -1.22
C ILE A 163 -15.41 -5.88 0.26
N GLU A 164 -14.22 -6.04 0.81
CA GLU A 164 -13.83 -5.60 2.15
C GLU A 164 -12.67 -4.59 2.05
N PRO A 165 -12.48 -3.70 3.04
CA PRO A 165 -11.33 -2.80 3.06
C PRO A 165 -10.02 -3.59 3.06
N SER A 166 -9.09 -3.20 2.20
CA SER A 166 -7.79 -3.86 2.02
C SER A 166 -6.68 -3.08 2.71
N TYR A 167 -5.70 -3.79 3.29
CA TYR A 167 -4.42 -3.22 3.71
C TYR A 167 -3.45 -3.00 2.54
N GLN A 168 -3.73 -3.62 1.39
CA GLN A 168 -2.92 -3.43 0.19
C GLN A 168 -3.20 -2.07 -0.40
N SER A 169 -2.13 -1.40 -0.78
CA SER A 169 -2.22 -0.15 -1.52
C SER A 169 -2.15 -0.39 -3.03
N GLY A 170 -2.75 0.50 -3.79
CA GLY A 170 -2.73 0.43 -5.25
C GLY A 170 -2.66 1.81 -5.90
N MET A 171 -2.18 1.85 -7.14
CA MET A 171 -2.20 3.05 -7.96
C MET A 171 -3.42 3.04 -8.88
N LEU A 172 -4.19 4.11 -8.88
CA LEU A 172 -5.39 4.24 -9.72
C LEU A 172 -5.04 4.11 -11.22
N HIS A 173 -3.86 4.62 -11.63
CA HIS A 173 -3.35 4.48 -12.99
C HIS A 173 -3.24 3.01 -13.43
N ASN A 174 -2.78 2.11 -12.56
CA ASN A 174 -2.66 0.68 -12.87
C ASN A 174 -4.04 0.06 -13.11
N SER A 175 -5.01 0.39 -12.25
CA SER A 175 -6.41 -0.06 -12.42
C SER A 175 -7.03 0.47 -13.71
N MET A 176 -6.77 1.74 -14.06
CA MET A 176 -7.22 2.33 -15.32
C MET A 176 -6.56 1.67 -16.51
N THR A 177 -5.25 1.39 -16.47
CA THR A 177 -4.53 0.68 -17.53
C THR A 177 -5.13 -0.70 -17.79
N LYS A 178 -5.43 -1.45 -16.74
CA LYS A 178 -6.10 -2.74 -16.81
C LYS A 178 -7.51 -2.62 -17.41
N ALA A 179 -8.26 -1.61 -16.97
CA ALA A 179 -9.59 -1.33 -17.50
C ALA A 179 -9.55 -0.99 -19.00
N VAL A 180 -8.54 -0.23 -19.46
CA VAL A 180 -8.30 0.05 -20.89
C VAL A 180 -8.10 -1.25 -21.67
N GLN A 181 -7.27 -2.16 -21.15
CA GLN A 181 -7.02 -3.48 -21.77
C GLN A 181 -8.32 -4.29 -21.91
N ILE A 182 -9.15 -4.33 -20.84
CA ILE A 182 -10.44 -5.03 -20.86
C ILE A 182 -11.39 -4.40 -21.89
N LEU A 183 -11.53 -3.07 -21.88
CA LEU A 183 -12.41 -2.37 -22.83
C LEU A 183 -11.95 -2.50 -24.29
N SER A 184 -10.63 -2.65 -24.52
CA SER A 184 -10.10 -2.85 -25.87
C SER A 184 -10.57 -4.17 -26.50
N GLN A 185 -10.77 -5.20 -25.68
CA GLN A 185 -11.22 -6.52 -26.12
C GLN A 185 -12.73 -6.58 -26.43
N SER A 186 -13.50 -5.61 -25.91
CA SER A 186 -14.94 -5.58 -26.13
C SER A 186 -15.33 -5.07 -27.53
N LYS A 187 -16.33 -5.72 -28.12
CA LYS A 187 -16.94 -5.34 -29.41
C LYS A 187 -18.07 -4.30 -29.26
N ASN A 188 -18.48 -3.98 -28.03
CA ASN A 188 -19.54 -3.02 -27.78
C ASN A 188 -19.09 -1.60 -28.12
N LEU A 189 -20.02 -0.82 -28.72
CA LEU A 189 -19.72 0.54 -29.17
C LEU A 189 -19.59 1.56 -28.03
N ASN A 190 -20.38 1.39 -26.96
CA ASN A 190 -20.29 2.25 -25.79
C ASN A 190 -19.31 1.64 -24.80
N LYS A 191 -18.31 2.41 -24.40
CA LYS A 191 -17.27 2.01 -23.44
C LYS A 191 -17.25 3.01 -22.28
N GLU A 192 -17.32 2.52 -21.07
CA GLU A 192 -17.44 3.35 -19.88
C GLU A 192 -16.53 2.87 -18.76
N PHE A 193 -15.90 3.82 -18.06
CA PHE A 193 -15.23 3.61 -16.79
C PHE A 193 -16.06 4.25 -15.68
N TYR A 194 -16.24 3.55 -14.60
CA TYR A 194 -16.77 4.06 -13.36
C TYR A 194 -15.69 3.96 -12.31
N ILE A 195 -15.13 5.09 -11.89
CA ILE A 195 -14.08 5.16 -10.88
C ILE A 195 -14.72 5.69 -9.61
N LEU A 196 -14.77 4.84 -8.59
CA LEU A 196 -15.36 5.15 -7.29
C LEU A 196 -14.23 5.17 -6.26
N SER A 197 -13.72 6.36 -5.92
CA SER A 197 -12.55 6.56 -5.06
C SER A 197 -12.66 7.88 -4.30
N ASP A 198 -11.92 8.04 -3.23
CA ASP A 198 -11.68 9.32 -2.56
C ASP A 198 -10.63 10.18 -3.29
N PHE A 199 -9.97 9.63 -4.32
CA PHE A 199 -8.96 10.30 -5.14
C PHE A 199 -7.81 10.92 -4.34
N GLN A 200 -7.14 10.14 -3.52
CA GLN A 200 -5.95 10.59 -2.83
C GLN A 200 -4.83 11.01 -3.79
N SER A 201 -4.19 12.16 -3.51
CA SER A 201 -3.17 12.75 -4.39
C SER A 201 -1.95 11.86 -4.59
N GLY A 202 -1.55 11.10 -3.56
CA GLY A 202 -0.41 10.18 -3.59
C GLY A 202 -0.67 8.87 -4.35
N ARG A 203 -1.93 8.60 -4.79
CA ARG A 203 -2.34 7.31 -5.36
C ARG A 203 -2.80 7.37 -6.81
N LEU A 204 -2.74 8.54 -7.45
CA LEU A 204 -3.20 8.66 -8.83
C LEU A 204 -2.27 7.93 -9.80
N ALA A 205 -0.98 8.27 -9.81
CA ALA A 205 0.00 7.70 -10.72
C ALA A 205 1.44 7.94 -10.25
N ASP A 206 2.34 7.02 -10.60
CA ASP A 206 3.78 7.33 -10.63
C ASP A 206 4.10 8.05 -11.95
N GLU A 207 4.54 9.30 -11.88
CA GLU A 207 4.84 10.12 -13.06
C GLU A 207 5.89 9.51 -14.00
N LYS A 208 6.70 8.57 -13.50
CA LYS A 208 7.73 7.88 -14.30
C LYS A 208 7.20 6.74 -15.17
N ILE A 209 5.99 6.25 -14.89
CA ILE A 209 5.43 5.05 -15.51
C ILE A 209 4.02 5.34 -16.04
N LEU A 210 3.86 6.41 -16.83
CA LEU A 210 2.58 6.73 -17.46
C LEU A 210 2.46 6.04 -18.83
N SER A 211 1.44 5.20 -19.00
CA SER A 211 1.06 4.64 -20.28
C SER A 211 0.08 5.54 -21.00
N GLU A 212 0.22 5.65 -22.33
CA GLU A 212 -0.72 6.42 -23.15
C GLU A 212 -1.98 5.61 -23.49
N PHE A 213 -3.14 6.22 -23.33
CA PHE A 213 -4.44 5.58 -23.60
C PHE A 213 -4.98 5.87 -25.02
N SER A 214 -4.42 6.86 -25.71
CA SER A 214 -4.89 7.31 -27.04
C SER A 214 -4.82 6.25 -28.15
N GLN A 215 -3.91 5.28 -28.02
CA GLN A 215 -3.71 4.22 -29.01
C GLN A 215 -4.79 3.11 -28.92
N VAL A 216 -5.48 3.02 -27.79
CA VAL A 216 -6.39 1.91 -27.47
C VAL A 216 -7.85 2.35 -27.35
N LEU A 217 -8.07 3.60 -26.95
CA LEU A 217 -9.40 4.15 -26.71
C LEU A 217 -9.69 5.36 -27.60
N ASP A 218 -10.89 5.40 -28.18
CA ASP A 218 -11.38 6.51 -29.01
C ASP A 218 -12.13 7.58 -28.18
N GLU A 219 -12.57 8.65 -28.86
CA GLU A 219 -13.30 9.76 -28.25
C GLU A 219 -14.69 9.39 -27.68
N ARG A 220 -15.18 8.17 -27.91
CA ARG A 220 -16.49 7.68 -27.46
C ARG A 220 -16.46 7.14 -26.05
N VAL A 221 -15.28 6.93 -25.47
CA VAL A 221 -15.13 6.44 -24.11
C VAL A 221 -15.53 7.51 -23.10
N ARG A 222 -16.28 7.11 -22.08
CA ARG A 222 -16.70 7.98 -20.97
C ARG A 222 -16.08 7.52 -19.68
N VAL A 223 -15.48 8.47 -18.96
CA VAL A 223 -14.98 8.28 -17.60
C VAL A 223 -15.94 8.99 -16.65
N TYR A 224 -16.50 8.24 -15.72
CA TYR A 224 -17.29 8.75 -14.61
C TYR A 224 -16.45 8.64 -13.35
N ALA A 225 -15.86 9.75 -12.92
CA ALA A 225 -15.12 9.87 -11.67
C ALA A 225 -16.11 10.24 -10.56
N ILE A 226 -16.38 9.30 -9.66
CA ILE A 226 -17.31 9.48 -8.54
C ILE A 226 -16.47 9.71 -7.30
N ASN A 227 -16.52 10.94 -6.81
CA ASN A 227 -15.65 11.42 -5.74
C ASN A 227 -16.28 11.22 -4.37
N TYR A 228 -15.54 10.50 -3.50
CA TYR A 228 -15.90 10.27 -2.09
C TYR A 228 -15.08 11.12 -1.12
N SER A 229 -14.23 12.02 -1.62
CA SER A 229 -13.48 12.97 -0.78
C SER A 229 -14.42 13.99 -0.10
N GLY A 230 -13.89 14.78 0.81
CA GLY A 230 -14.57 15.96 1.33
C GLY A 230 -14.94 15.93 2.80
N LYS A 231 -14.61 14.85 3.54
CA LYS A 231 -14.69 14.85 5.01
C LYS A 231 -13.33 15.20 5.59
N GLU A 232 -13.31 16.09 6.59
CA GLU A 232 -12.14 16.25 7.45
C GLU A 232 -12.03 14.99 8.32
N VAL A 233 -10.93 14.27 8.19
CA VAL A 233 -10.68 13.00 8.88
C VAL A 233 -9.76 13.26 10.07
N TYR A 234 -10.14 12.78 11.24
CA TYR A 234 -9.26 12.72 12.40
C TYR A 234 -8.44 11.43 12.30
N ASN A 235 -7.16 11.57 11.96
CA ASN A 235 -6.27 10.44 11.78
C ASN A 235 -4.89 10.68 12.36
N LEU A 236 -4.43 9.73 13.16
CA LEU A 236 -3.07 9.60 13.68
C LEU A 236 -2.52 8.29 13.12
N GLY A 237 -1.33 8.27 12.57
CA GLY A 237 -0.74 7.04 12.03
C GLY A 237 0.64 6.75 12.57
N ILE A 238 1.00 5.47 12.63
CA ILE A 238 2.38 5.04 12.89
C ILE A 238 3.06 4.75 11.55
N ASP A 239 3.93 5.68 11.13
CA ASP A 239 4.60 5.58 9.84
C ASP A 239 5.75 4.59 9.85
N ASP A 240 6.46 4.50 10.99
CA ASP A 240 7.67 3.69 11.08
C ASP A 240 7.90 3.18 12.51
N LEU A 241 8.45 1.98 12.60
CA LEU A 241 8.90 1.34 13.85
C LEU A 241 10.28 0.75 13.62
N LYS A 242 11.31 1.45 14.09
CA LYS A 242 12.71 1.04 13.95
C LYS A 242 13.25 0.47 15.25
N ILE A 243 14.10 -0.52 15.12
CA ILE A 243 14.85 -1.10 16.20
C ILE A 243 16.25 -0.46 16.20
N ASN A 244 16.59 0.28 17.27
CA ASN A 244 17.89 0.94 17.39
C ASN A 244 18.95 0.02 18.00
N THR A 245 18.51 -1.02 18.70
CA THR A 245 19.38 -2.03 19.30
C THR A 245 19.83 -3.05 18.23
N GLN A 246 21.13 -3.32 18.16
CA GLN A 246 21.68 -4.30 17.21
C GLN A 246 22.07 -5.63 17.86
N ILE A 247 22.22 -5.67 19.18
CA ILE A 247 22.56 -6.85 19.94
C ILE A 247 21.40 -7.18 20.88
N PHE A 248 20.76 -8.32 20.65
CA PHE A 248 19.61 -8.75 21.43
C PHE A 248 20.00 -9.79 22.44
N GLU A 249 19.69 -9.52 23.70
CA GLU A 249 19.92 -10.43 24.82
C GLU A 249 18.64 -10.52 25.66
N LYS A 250 18.41 -11.71 26.23
CA LYS A 250 17.31 -11.92 27.16
C LYS A 250 17.44 -11.00 28.40
N GLU A 251 16.32 -10.44 28.84
CA GLU A 251 16.24 -9.56 30.01
C GLU A 251 17.05 -8.25 29.89
N LYS A 252 17.47 -7.90 28.66
CA LYS A 252 18.09 -6.61 28.38
C LYS A 252 17.12 -5.68 27.66
N PRO A 253 17.28 -4.35 27.85
CA PRO A 253 16.44 -3.39 27.17
C PRO A 253 16.73 -3.36 25.65
N VAL A 254 15.65 -3.25 24.88
CA VAL A 254 15.68 -2.98 23.44
C VAL A 254 15.09 -1.61 23.20
N ASN A 255 15.82 -0.78 22.46
CA ASN A 255 15.42 0.57 22.13
C ASN A 255 14.73 0.61 20.76
N PHE A 256 13.54 1.18 20.73
CA PHE A 256 12.74 1.39 19.53
C PHE A 256 12.56 2.87 19.25
N SER A 257 12.49 3.24 17.98
CA SER A 257 12.03 4.55 17.53
C SER A 257 10.72 4.39 16.77
N VAL A 258 9.67 5.00 17.26
CA VAL A 258 8.33 5.00 16.66
C VAL A 258 8.08 6.38 16.05
N THR A 259 7.84 6.44 14.74
CA THR A 259 7.45 7.68 14.07
C THR A 259 5.93 7.75 14.02
N VAL A 260 5.37 8.75 14.71
CA VAL A 260 3.92 9.00 14.73
C VAL A 260 3.64 10.30 14.01
N THR A 261 2.64 10.31 13.15
CA THR A 261 2.21 11.47 12.38
C THR A 261 0.75 11.80 12.66
N ASN A 262 0.49 13.09 12.92
CA ASN A 262 -0.87 13.61 12.97
C ASN A 262 -1.27 14.06 11.56
N TYR A 263 -2.11 13.28 10.90
CA TYR A 263 -2.62 13.59 9.56
C TYR A 263 -3.80 14.55 9.57
N SER A 264 -4.30 14.90 10.76
CA SER A 264 -5.43 15.82 10.92
C SER A 264 -5.01 17.27 10.75
N THR A 265 -5.98 18.14 10.50
CA THR A 265 -5.80 19.61 10.41
C THR A 265 -5.76 20.30 11.79
N ARG A 266 -5.90 19.54 12.89
CA ARG A 266 -5.90 20.02 14.28
C ARG A 266 -4.75 19.44 15.07
N SER A 267 -4.25 20.19 16.05
CA SER A 267 -3.32 19.67 17.03
C SER A 267 -4.00 18.66 17.96
N VAL A 268 -3.25 17.65 18.37
CA VAL A 268 -3.70 16.60 19.30
C VAL A 268 -2.75 16.56 20.47
N ASP A 269 -3.31 16.70 21.66
CA ASP A 269 -2.55 16.62 22.90
C ASP A 269 -2.60 15.20 23.49
N ASN A 270 -1.49 14.80 24.12
CA ASN A 270 -1.37 13.55 24.85
C ASN A 270 -1.67 12.29 24.02
N VAL A 271 -1.15 12.24 22.79
CA VAL A 271 -1.21 11.02 21.95
C VAL A 271 -0.43 9.91 22.65
N ILE A 272 -1.10 8.82 22.97
CA ILE A 272 -0.54 7.69 23.70
C ILE A 272 -0.04 6.63 22.71
N VAL A 273 1.25 6.31 22.79
CA VAL A 273 1.87 5.24 21.99
C VAL A 273 2.26 4.11 22.94
N SER A 274 1.71 2.94 22.70
CA SER A 274 1.94 1.73 23.47
C SER A 274 2.85 0.76 22.71
N GLN A 275 3.86 0.21 23.38
CA GLN A 275 4.75 -0.81 22.83
C GLN A 275 4.34 -2.18 23.34
N PHE A 276 4.12 -3.11 22.43
CA PHE A 276 3.77 -4.50 22.72
C PHE A 276 4.89 -5.46 22.33
N VAL A 277 5.08 -6.47 23.14
CA VAL A 277 6.00 -7.59 22.92
C VAL A 277 5.23 -8.89 23.20
N ASN A 278 5.10 -9.78 22.23
CA ASN A 278 4.29 -11.00 22.31
C ASN A 278 2.85 -10.72 22.82
N ASN A 279 2.21 -9.66 22.32
CA ASN A 279 0.89 -9.18 22.71
C ASN A 279 0.77 -8.66 24.17
N GLU A 280 1.87 -8.55 24.90
CA GLU A 280 1.90 -7.94 26.22
C GLU A 280 2.38 -6.49 26.11
N ARG A 281 1.64 -5.52 26.67
CA ARG A 281 2.06 -4.11 26.69
C ARG A 281 3.19 -3.94 27.70
N ILE A 282 4.37 -3.58 27.22
CA ILE A 282 5.59 -3.48 28.02
C ILE A 282 5.92 -2.03 28.36
N ALA A 283 5.65 -1.09 27.45
CA ALA A 283 5.99 0.31 27.64
C ALA A 283 4.93 1.22 27.00
N GLN A 284 4.91 2.48 27.43
CA GLN A 284 4.00 3.50 26.93
C GLN A 284 4.67 4.86 27.02
N VAL A 285 4.51 5.66 25.99
CA VAL A 285 4.96 7.06 25.96
C VAL A 285 3.84 7.93 25.43
N SER A 286 3.86 9.23 25.76
CA SER A 286 2.91 10.18 25.20
C SER A 286 3.62 11.38 24.57
N ALA A 287 2.96 12.00 23.59
CA ALA A 287 3.44 13.19 22.93
C ALA A 287 2.29 14.09 22.49
N ASN A 288 2.59 15.40 22.38
CA ASN A 288 1.71 16.34 21.71
C ASN A 288 2.16 16.46 20.25
N LEU A 289 1.19 16.49 19.34
CA LEU A 289 1.42 16.59 17.90
C LEU A 289 0.60 17.76 17.32
N GLY A 290 1.29 18.71 16.70
CA GLY A 290 0.65 19.76 15.91
C GLY A 290 -0.05 19.19 14.67
N ALA A 291 -0.87 20.00 14.01
CA ALA A 291 -1.50 19.61 12.74
C ALA A 291 -0.45 19.31 11.67
N GLY A 292 -0.52 18.13 11.05
CA GLY A 292 0.44 17.66 10.04
C GLY A 292 1.84 17.37 10.58
N GLU A 293 2.05 17.35 11.90
CA GLU A 293 3.36 17.10 12.53
C GLU A 293 3.67 15.61 12.60
N SER A 294 4.92 15.25 12.25
CA SER A 294 5.51 13.93 12.48
C SER A 294 6.55 14.01 13.59
N LYS A 295 6.53 13.08 14.53
CA LYS A 295 7.43 13.03 15.68
C LYS A 295 7.98 11.63 15.92
N VAL A 296 9.29 11.56 16.19
CA VAL A 296 9.95 10.31 16.54
C VAL A 296 9.96 10.17 18.07
N LEU A 297 9.39 9.08 18.56
CA LEU A 297 9.32 8.75 19.98
C LEU A 297 10.24 7.56 20.25
N ASN A 298 11.14 7.70 21.23
CA ASN A 298 12.01 6.62 21.65
C ASN A 298 11.37 5.85 22.81
N ILE A 299 11.27 4.53 22.64
CA ILE A 299 10.67 3.63 23.63
C ILE A 299 11.68 2.56 23.96
N GLU A 300 11.88 2.33 25.25
CA GLU A 300 12.71 1.23 25.75
C GLU A 300 11.80 0.14 26.31
N ALA A 301 12.04 -1.11 25.88
CA ALA A 301 11.28 -2.26 26.33
C ALA A 301 12.20 -3.45 26.65
N THR A 302 12.02 -4.08 27.79
CA THR A 302 12.80 -5.26 28.20
C THR A 302 12.16 -6.53 27.68
N VAL A 303 12.94 -7.32 26.93
CA VAL A 303 12.49 -8.58 26.33
C VAL A 303 12.85 -9.76 27.23
N LYS A 304 11.85 -10.52 27.68
CA LYS A 304 12.00 -11.61 28.64
C LYS A 304 12.12 -13.01 28.01
N SER A 305 11.73 -13.15 26.76
CA SER A 305 11.71 -14.44 26.03
C SER A 305 12.86 -14.55 25.04
N THR A 306 13.12 -15.76 24.57
CA THR A 306 14.08 -16.09 23.49
C THR A 306 13.35 -16.58 22.25
N GLY A 307 14.04 -16.68 21.12
CA GLY A 307 13.46 -17.04 19.82
C GLY A 307 12.97 -15.82 19.04
N PHE A 308 12.06 -16.06 18.12
CA PHE A 308 11.37 -14.98 17.38
C PHE A 308 10.30 -14.36 18.28
N ILE A 309 10.25 -13.08 18.30
CA ILE A 309 9.44 -12.28 19.22
C ILE A 309 8.64 -11.26 18.40
N ASP A 310 7.32 -11.37 18.50
CA ASP A 310 6.38 -10.41 17.93
C ASP A 310 6.50 -9.06 18.64
N VAL A 311 6.69 -8.00 17.89
CA VAL A 311 6.76 -6.63 18.40
C VAL A 311 5.87 -5.74 17.57
N PHE A 312 5.06 -4.90 18.21
CA PHE A 312 4.32 -3.84 17.52
C PHE A 312 4.14 -2.62 18.42
N ALA A 313 4.05 -1.48 17.77
CA ALA A 313 3.60 -0.24 18.39
C ALA A 313 2.14 0.01 18.04
N GLU A 314 1.37 0.60 18.95
CA GLU A 314 -0.05 0.91 18.80
C GLU A 314 -0.36 2.29 19.36
N ILE A 315 -1.19 3.04 18.65
CA ILE A 315 -1.85 4.27 19.15
C ILE A 315 -3.32 3.99 19.44
N GLU A 316 -3.99 4.93 20.10
CA GLU A 316 -5.43 4.84 20.38
C GLU A 316 -6.24 4.89 19.07
N ASP A 317 -7.43 4.26 19.11
CA ASP A 317 -8.33 4.20 17.97
C ASP A 317 -8.81 5.58 17.52
N ASP A 318 -8.79 5.81 16.22
CA ASP A 318 -9.29 7.00 15.56
C ASP A 318 -10.22 6.64 14.37
N GLU A 319 -10.33 7.49 13.35
CA GLU A 319 -11.22 7.22 12.22
C GLU A 319 -10.64 6.22 11.19
N ILE A 320 -9.32 5.94 11.23
CA ILE A 320 -8.65 4.98 10.33
C ILE A 320 -7.83 3.99 11.19
N LEU A 321 -8.41 2.84 11.50
CA LEU A 321 -7.81 1.86 12.40
C LEU A 321 -6.61 1.11 11.81
N GLN A 322 -6.45 1.13 10.49
CA GLN A 322 -5.50 0.28 9.76
C GLN A 322 -4.06 0.74 9.89
N ASP A 323 -3.80 2.01 10.19
CA ASP A 323 -2.48 2.61 10.39
C ASP A 323 -2.15 2.88 11.86
N ASN A 324 -3.04 2.50 12.78
CA ASN A 324 -2.85 2.61 14.23
C ASN A 324 -1.83 1.61 14.77
N ARG A 325 -1.41 0.62 13.99
CA ARG A 325 -0.42 -0.39 14.38
C ARG A 325 0.70 -0.50 13.39
N ARG A 326 1.93 -0.65 13.92
CA ARG A 326 3.12 -0.94 13.13
C ARG A 326 3.86 -2.13 13.73
N PHE A 327 4.22 -3.09 12.89
CA PHE A 327 4.77 -4.37 13.30
C PHE A 327 6.24 -4.48 12.94
N THR A 328 7.00 -5.14 13.82
CA THR A 328 8.36 -5.60 13.59
C THR A 328 8.57 -6.91 14.33
N SER A 329 9.68 -7.60 14.10
CA SER A 329 10.06 -8.79 14.83
C SER A 329 11.54 -8.76 15.19
N ILE A 330 11.88 -9.30 16.35
CA ILE A 330 13.26 -9.47 16.79
C ILE A 330 13.55 -10.95 17.03
N PHE A 331 14.82 -11.33 16.87
CA PHE A 331 15.28 -12.66 17.22
C PHE A 331 16.26 -12.56 18.38
N VAL A 332 15.90 -13.13 19.53
CA VAL A 332 16.76 -13.26 20.71
C VAL A 332 17.26 -14.70 20.80
N PRO A 333 18.54 -14.95 20.56
CA PRO A 333 19.05 -16.31 20.59
C PRO A 333 19.02 -16.89 22.00
N ASP A 334 18.60 -18.15 22.12
CA ASP A 334 18.68 -18.90 23.38
C ASP A 334 20.10 -19.47 23.59
N ASN A 335 20.66 -20.06 22.56
CA ASN A 335 22.01 -20.62 22.50
C ASN A 335 22.71 -20.15 21.25
N ILE A 336 23.96 -19.71 21.39
CA ILE A 336 24.81 -19.28 20.28
C ILE A 336 25.94 -20.29 20.11
N PRO A 337 25.84 -21.22 19.14
CA PRO A 337 26.93 -22.15 18.85
C PRO A 337 28.06 -21.37 18.20
N ILE A 338 29.25 -21.46 18.80
CA ILE A 338 30.49 -20.88 18.31
C ILE A 338 31.59 -21.94 18.23
N ILE A 339 32.50 -21.77 17.27
CA ILE A 339 33.68 -22.64 17.16
C ILE A 339 34.91 -21.76 17.19
N ILE A 340 35.86 -22.18 18.02
CA ILE A 340 37.19 -21.58 18.15
C ILE A 340 38.22 -22.52 17.53
N PHE A 341 38.90 -22.05 16.51
CA PHE A 341 40.05 -22.72 15.93
C PHE A 341 41.33 -22.03 16.36
N THR A 342 42.29 -22.77 16.88
CA THR A 342 43.54 -22.20 17.36
C THR A 342 44.75 -23.10 17.04
N ASP A 343 45.92 -22.47 16.80
CA ASP A 343 47.18 -23.21 16.63
C ASP A 343 47.62 -23.84 17.97
N GLU A 344 47.50 -23.05 19.05
CA GLU A 344 47.89 -23.49 20.39
C GLU A 344 46.67 -23.38 21.34
N PRO A 345 46.37 -24.47 22.08
CA PRO A 345 45.21 -24.43 23.01
C PRO A 345 45.25 -23.32 24.08
N ALA A 346 46.45 -22.82 24.43
CA ALA A 346 46.61 -21.76 25.39
C ALA A 346 46.21 -20.37 24.86
N ASP A 347 46.28 -20.17 23.55
CA ASP A 347 46.04 -18.88 22.92
C ASP A 347 44.56 -18.45 23.00
N SER A 348 43.62 -19.40 23.07
CA SER A 348 42.18 -19.12 23.20
C SER A 348 41.71 -19.02 24.65
N ARG A 349 42.55 -19.34 25.64
CA ARG A 349 42.12 -19.46 27.04
C ARG A 349 41.41 -18.21 27.60
N PHE A 350 41.95 -17.03 27.38
CA PHE A 350 41.36 -15.80 27.89
C PHE A 350 40.04 -15.48 27.20
N VAL A 351 39.94 -15.76 25.90
CA VAL A 351 38.70 -15.63 25.15
C VAL A 351 37.62 -16.58 25.65
N GLU A 352 37.97 -17.85 25.87
CA GLU A 352 37.08 -18.86 26.44
C GLU A 352 36.59 -18.44 27.84
N LEU A 353 37.51 -17.98 28.71
CA LEU A 353 37.15 -17.49 30.02
C LEU A 353 36.24 -16.28 29.96
N ALA A 354 36.48 -15.35 29.01
CA ALA A 354 35.60 -14.18 28.81
C ALA A 354 34.19 -14.62 28.39
N LEU A 355 34.05 -15.58 27.50
CA LEU A 355 32.76 -16.08 27.03
C LEU A 355 31.96 -16.86 28.07
N THR A 356 32.65 -17.42 29.09
CA THR A 356 32.03 -18.22 30.16
C THR A 356 31.87 -17.45 31.48
N ALA A 357 32.41 -16.22 31.60
CA ALA A 357 32.49 -15.46 32.84
C ALA A 357 31.21 -14.75 33.27
N LEU A 358 30.27 -14.49 32.35
CA LEU A 358 29.04 -13.76 32.68
C LEU A 358 27.97 -14.68 33.30
N GLU A 359 27.00 -14.10 34.02
CA GLU A 359 25.95 -14.83 34.73
C GLU A 359 25.11 -15.76 33.81
N ASN A 360 25.03 -15.46 32.53
CA ASN A 360 24.38 -16.30 31.51
C ASN A 360 25.33 -17.35 30.94
N ARG A 361 25.82 -18.25 31.77
CA ARG A 361 26.81 -19.31 31.39
C ARG A 361 26.44 -20.18 30.22
N ASN A 362 25.19 -20.21 29.80
CA ASN A 362 24.68 -21.07 28.73
C ASN A 362 24.44 -20.34 27.41
N THR A 363 24.70 -19.03 27.30
CA THR A 363 24.46 -18.26 26.07
C THR A 363 25.34 -18.76 24.92
N PHE A 364 26.61 -19.11 25.21
CA PHE A 364 27.55 -19.61 24.19
C PHE A 364 27.79 -21.11 24.34
N VAL A 365 27.56 -21.84 23.25
CA VAL A 365 27.94 -23.25 23.15
C VAL A 365 29.25 -23.33 22.40
N ILE A 366 30.35 -23.48 23.17
CA ILE A 366 31.71 -23.38 22.65
C ILE A 366 32.21 -24.73 22.19
N THR A 367 32.64 -24.84 20.92
CA THR A 367 33.40 -25.95 20.36
C THR A 367 34.82 -25.47 20.11
N LYS A 368 35.85 -26.20 20.60
CA LYS A 368 37.24 -25.85 20.37
C LYS A 368 37.93 -26.91 19.54
N LYS A 369 38.70 -26.48 18.54
CA LYS A 369 39.40 -27.35 17.58
C LYS A 369 40.75 -26.76 17.18
N ASN A 370 41.60 -27.62 16.59
CA ASN A 370 42.87 -27.16 16.03
C ASN A 370 42.63 -26.43 14.69
N LEU A 371 43.48 -25.45 14.39
CA LEU A 371 43.37 -24.61 13.19
C LEU A 371 43.45 -25.41 11.87
N ASN A 372 44.22 -26.53 11.85
CA ASN A 372 44.29 -27.40 10.70
C ASN A 372 43.00 -28.20 10.40
N GLU A 373 42.07 -28.27 11.35
CA GLU A 373 40.80 -28.98 11.23
C GLU A 373 39.68 -28.15 10.57
N VAL A 374 39.88 -26.88 10.27
CA VAL A 374 38.84 -25.99 9.72
C VAL A 374 38.12 -26.59 8.50
N SER A 375 38.85 -27.27 7.63
CA SER A 375 38.29 -27.90 6.43
C SER A 375 37.31 -29.05 6.75
N ALA A 376 37.46 -29.71 7.90
CA ALA A 376 36.65 -30.88 8.29
C ALA A 376 35.28 -30.50 8.90
N TYR A 377 35.09 -29.23 9.38
CA TYR A 377 33.88 -28.80 10.07
C TYR A 377 32.91 -28.09 9.12
N ASP A 378 31.62 -28.35 9.27
CA ASP A 378 30.58 -27.58 8.62
C ASP A 378 30.35 -26.26 9.40
N LEU A 379 30.93 -25.16 8.90
CA LEU A 379 30.90 -23.87 9.56
C LEU A 379 29.48 -23.26 9.61
N LYS A 380 28.57 -23.70 8.75
CA LYS A 380 27.18 -23.22 8.71
C LYS A 380 26.36 -23.55 9.99
N ARG A 381 26.89 -24.48 10.82
CA ARG A 381 26.27 -24.84 12.11
C ARG A 381 26.62 -23.89 13.24
N TYR A 382 27.49 -22.93 13.01
CA TYR A 382 27.99 -22.01 14.01
C TYR A 382 27.58 -20.58 13.62
N GLU A 383 27.10 -19.81 14.59
CA GLU A 383 26.71 -18.40 14.38
C GLU A 383 27.95 -17.49 14.34
N ALA A 384 29.03 -17.85 15.01
CA ALA A 384 30.31 -17.18 14.91
C ALA A 384 31.47 -18.16 14.89
N VAL A 385 32.52 -17.84 14.13
CA VAL A 385 33.77 -18.60 14.04
C VAL A 385 34.93 -17.72 14.49
N LEU A 386 35.73 -18.21 15.44
CA LEU A 386 36.90 -17.53 15.96
C LEU A 386 38.16 -18.23 15.44
N ILE A 387 39.06 -17.49 14.86
CA ILE A 387 40.36 -17.94 14.35
C ILE A 387 41.43 -17.26 15.19
N ILE A 388 42.17 -18.03 16.00
CA ILE A 388 43.27 -17.54 16.83
C ILE A 388 44.55 -18.20 16.40
N GLY A 389 45.33 -17.52 15.57
CA GLY A 389 46.50 -18.04 14.92
C GLY A 389 46.41 -17.96 13.40
N SER A 390 47.50 -18.38 12.70
CA SER A 390 47.55 -18.38 11.24
C SER A 390 48.42 -19.48 10.64
N GLN A 391 49.17 -20.17 11.49
CA GLN A 391 50.06 -21.25 10.99
C GLN A 391 49.22 -22.48 10.61
N ASN A 392 49.60 -23.11 9.50
CA ASN A 392 48.94 -24.33 9.00
C ASN A 392 47.45 -24.17 8.61
N LEU A 393 46.95 -22.95 8.44
CA LEU A 393 45.60 -22.73 7.96
C LEU A 393 45.53 -22.88 6.43
N ASN A 394 44.89 -23.95 5.96
CA ASN A 394 44.73 -24.24 4.53
C ASN A 394 43.28 -24.08 4.05
N ALA A 395 42.41 -23.38 4.81
CA ALA A 395 40.98 -23.30 4.58
C ALA A 395 40.46 -21.86 4.49
N SER A 396 41.30 -20.88 4.11
CA SER A 396 40.95 -19.49 3.98
C SER A 396 39.77 -19.28 3.01
N ALA A 397 39.69 -20.03 1.93
CA ALA A 397 38.56 -19.98 0.98
C ALA A 397 37.23 -20.38 1.63
N LYS A 398 37.21 -21.37 2.52
CA LYS A 398 36.02 -21.82 3.26
C LYS A 398 35.59 -20.80 4.27
N LEU A 399 36.51 -20.12 4.97
CA LEU A 399 36.20 -19.01 5.88
C LEU A 399 35.65 -17.83 5.12
N LYS A 400 36.22 -17.53 3.96
CA LYS A 400 35.73 -16.48 3.08
C LYS A 400 34.31 -16.78 2.59
N GLU A 401 34.02 -17.97 2.13
CA GLU A 401 32.69 -18.42 1.73
C GLU A 401 31.68 -18.31 2.89
N TYR A 402 32.07 -18.77 4.10
CA TYR A 402 31.26 -18.66 5.30
C TYR A 402 30.87 -17.22 5.58
N SER A 403 31.87 -16.31 5.55
CA SER A 403 31.61 -14.88 5.75
C SER A 403 30.74 -14.27 4.65
N ILE A 404 31.03 -14.55 3.36
CA ILE A 404 30.21 -14.07 2.23
C ILE A 404 28.72 -14.44 2.40
N ASN A 405 28.43 -15.59 2.98
CA ASN A 405 27.09 -16.12 3.25
C ASN A 405 26.48 -15.60 4.56
N GLY A 406 27.08 -14.59 5.20
CA GLY A 406 26.54 -13.92 6.39
C GLY A 406 27.10 -14.42 7.71
N GLY A 407 28.10 -15.31 7.70
CA GLY A 407 28.75 -15.79 8.93
C GLY A 407 29.65 -14.74 9.56
N GLY A 408 29.66 -14.69 10.90
CA GLY A 408 30.48 -13.80 11.69
C GLY A 408 31.86 -14.39 11.99
N LEU A 409 32.94 -13.64 11.75
CA LEU A 409 34.31 -14.07 12.00
C LEU A 409 35.00 -13.12 12.99
N LEU A 410 35.71 -13.69 13.96
CA LEU A 410 36.74 -12.96 14.71
C LEU A 410 38.10 -13.60 14.37
N ILE A 411 39.05 -12.81 13.90
CA ILE A 411 40.40 -13.23 13.56
C ILE A 411 41.38 -12.52 14.46
N ALA A 412 42.25 -13.25 15.13
CA ALA A 412 43.33 -12.74 15.95
C ALA A 412 44.60 -13.50 15.72
N PRO A 413 45.79 -12.90 15.86
CA PRO A 413 47.06 -13.67 15.89
C PRO A 413 47.12 -14.54 17.13
N GLY A 414 47.87 -15.63 17.04
CA GLY A 414 48.24 -16.47 18.16
C GLY A 414 49.74 -16.35 18.51
N SER A 415 50.20 -17.10 19.54
CA SER A 415 51.57 -17.03 20.01
C SER A 415 52.62 -17.36 18.94
N LYS A 416 52.28 -18.25 18.00
CA LYS A 416 53.16 -18.68 16.91
C LYS A 416 52.94 -17.94 15.58
N THR A 417 52.06 -16.95 15.54
CA THR A 417 51.75 -16.25 14.31
C THR A 417 52.92 -15.36 13.87
N ASP A 418 53.41 -15.58 12.67
CA ASP A 418 54.40 -14.74 12.02
C ASP A 418 53.75 -13.82 10.97
N LEU A 419 54.51 -12.82 10.52
CA LEU A 419 54.00 -11.82 9.56
C LEU A 419 53.57 -12.45 8.24
N ALA A 420 54.33 -13.40 7.73
CA ALA A 420 54.06 -14.00 6.39
C ALA A 420 52.79 -14.87 6.40
N SER A 421 52.60 -15.70 7.43
CA SER A 421 51.38 -16.52 7.55
C SER A 421 50.12 -15.66 7.77
N TYR A 422 50.23 -14.55 8.55
CA TYR A 422 49.14 -13.66 8.80
C TYR A 422 48.78 -12.83 7.55
N GLN A 423 49.81 -12.33 6.82
CA GLN A 423 49.59 -11.66 5.53
C GLN A 423 48.91 -12.59 4.51
N LYS A 424 49.32 -13.87 4.44
CA LYS A 424 48.70 -14.84 3.55
C LYS A 424 47.23 -15.03 3.87
N LEU A 425 46.89 -15.27 5.15
CA LEU A 425 45.52 -15.46 5.60
C LEU A 425 44.63 -14.28 5.21
N LEU A 426 45.05 -13.05 5.59
CA LEU A 426 44.24 -11.85 5.36
C LEU A 426 44.10 -11.52 3.88
N SER A 427 45.16 -11.70 3.06
CA SER A 427 45.07 -11.45 1.63
C SER A 427 44.17 -12.45 0.90
N GLU A 428 44.20 -13.74 1.25
CA GLU A 428 43.31 -14.78 0.71
C GLU A 428 41.84 -14.51 1.07
N MET A 429 41.60 -13.96 2.25
CA MET A 429 40.26 -13.48 2.67
C MET A 429 39.83 -12.22 1.92
N GLY A 430 40.76 -11.48 1.29
CA GLY A 430 40.46 -10.16 0.67
C GLY A 430 40.45 -9.01 1.65
N LEU A 431 41.01 -9.21 2.83
CA LEU A 431 41.15 -8.23 3.91
C LEU A 431 42.47 -7.44 3.76
N PRO A 432 42.58 -6.26 4.39
CA PRO A 432 43.85 -5.53 4.41
C PRO A 432 44.96 -6.37 5.03
N SER A 433 46.13 -6.30 4.43
CA SER A 433 47.29 -7.06 4.87
C SER A 433 48.17 -6.24 5.81
N PRO A 434 48.67 -6.79 6.92
CA PRO A 434 49.54 -6.10 7.83
C PRO A 434 50.91 -5.81 7.17
N SER A 435 51.46 -4.61 7.48
CA SER A 435 52.75 -4.19 6.92
C SER A 435 53.95 -4.70 7.70
N SER A 436 53.85 -4.86 9.00
CA SER A 436 54.92 -5.29 9.89
C SER A 436 54.41 -5.82 11.21
N LEU A 437 55.19 -6.59 11.91
CA LEU A 437 55.04 -6.88 13.33
C LEU A 437 55.78 -5.77 14.10
N VAL A 438 55.10 -5.04 14.97
CA VAL A 438 55.63 -3.98 15.79
C VAL A 438 55.82 -4.47 17.23
N GLY A 439 56.93 -4.08 17.86
CA GLY A 439 57.27 -4.47 19.21
C GLY A 439 57.99 -5.82 19.31
N LYS A 440 58.04 -6.37 20.51
CA LYS A 440 58.73 -7.64 20.80
C LYS A 440 57.83 -8.50 21.66
N ILE A 441 57.55 -9.73 21.23
CA ILE A 441 56.77 -10.70 21.96
C ILE A 441 57.46 -11.01 23.29
N GLY A 442 56.75 -10.90 24.40
CA GLY A 442 57.31 -11.05 25.78
C GLY A 442 58.20 -9.91 26.26
N GLY A 443 58.38 -8.85 25.44
CA GLY A 443 59.15 -7.64 25.82
C GLY A 443 58.29 -6.65 26.61
N GLN A 444 58.84 -6.04 27.67
CA GLN A 444 58.14 -5.03 28.48
C GLN A 444 58.68 -3.62 28.30
N THR A 445 59.62 -3.39 27.36
CA THR A 445 60.38 -2.14 27.26
C THR A 445 59.76 -1.07 26.34
N ASN A 446 58.94 -1.46 25.39
CA ASN A 446 58.19 -0.53 24.51
C ASN A 446 56.67 -0.77 24.67
N LEU A 447 55.98 0.13 25.28
CA LEU A 447 54.56 0.09 25.50
C LEU A 447 53.83 0.91 24.40
N PHE A 448 52.90 0.29 23.74
CA PHE A 448 52.02 0.95 22.78
C PHE A 448 50.63 1.12 23.40
N LEU A 449 49.97 2.23 23.19
CA LEU A 449 48.72 2.57 23.79
C LEU A 449 47.61 2.84 22.79
N PHE A 450 46.37 2.76 23.22
CA PHE A 450 45.22 3.23 22.48
C PHE A 450 45.24 4.76 22.33
N GLU A 451 44.87 5.27 21.16
CA GLU A 451 44.65 6.69 20.94
C GLU A 451 43.17 7.02 21.04
N SER A 452 42.36 6.29 20.30
CA SER A 452 40.91 6.53 20.24
C SER A 452 40.09 5.26 20.20
N THR A 453 38.84 5.38 20.63
CA THR A 453 37.86 4.31 20.61
C THR A 453 36.52 4.87 20.13
N ASP A 454 35.91 4.23 19.16
CA ASP A 454 34.58 4.57 18.69
C ASP A 454 33.51 3.96 19.63
N LEU A 455 33.15 4.71 20.67
CA LEU A 455 32.16 4.31 21.66
C LEU A 455 30.72 4.24 21.10
N ASN A 456 30.48 4.73 19.89
CA ASN A 456 29.17 4.63 19.23
C ASN A 456 28.99 3.29 18.53
N HIS A 457 30.07 2.54 18.33
CA HIS A 457 30.00 1.22 17.76
C HIS A 457 29.14 0.27 18.62
N PRO A 458 28.28 -0.59 18.00
CA PRO A 458 27.36 -1.48 18.73
C PRO A 458 28.00 -2.37 19.80
N VAL A 459 29.26 -2.75 19.63
CA VAL A 459 30.00 -3.57 20.63
C VAL A 459 30.15 -2.88 21.99
N PHE A 460 29.98 -1.56 22.07
CA PHE A 460 29.98 -0.80 23.32
C PHE A 460 28.57 -0.49 23.84
N GLN A 461 27.55 -1.04 23.22
CA GLN A 461 26.17 -0.88 23.69
C GLN A 461 26.04 -1.49 25.10
N ASP A 462 25.43 -0.75 26.01
CA ASP A 462 25.16 -1.15 27.40
C ASP A 462 26.39 -1.52 28.25
N ILE A 463 27.61 -1.25 27.76
CA ILE A 463 28.82 -1.40 28.59
C ILE A 463 29.05 -0.20 29.48
N PHE A 464 28.67 1.00 29.02
CA PHE A 464 28.89 2.25 29.75
C PHE A 464 27.59 3.03 29.92
N THR A 465 27.37 3.53 31.14
CA THR A 465 26.20 4.33 31.48
C THR A 465 26.27 5.75 30.89
N ASN A 466 27.49 6.30 30.70
CA ASN A 466 27.71 7.63 30.14
C ASN A 466 28.88 7.60 29.16
N LYS A 467 28.57 7.54 27.87
CA LYS A 467 29.58 7.44 26.79
C LYS A 467 30.44 8.70 26.66
N GLU A 468 29.86 9.88 26.88
CA GLU A 468 30.56 11.17 26.65
C GLU A 468 31.72 11.41 27.62
N LYS A 469 31.62 10.87 28.85
CA LYS A 469 32.63 11.02 29.92
C LYS A 469 33.55 9.82 30.08
N THR A 470 33.33 8.77 29.28
CA THR A 470 34.05 7.49 29.41
C THR A 470 35.27 7.47 28.51
N LYS A 471 36.44 7.26 29.12
CA LYS A 471 37.67 6.91 28.39
C LYS A 471 38.06 5.49 28.76
N ILE A 472 38.20 4.63 27.77
CA ILE A 472 38.69 3.27 27.99
C ILE A 472 40.16 3.32 28.43
N GLU A 473 40.48 2.71 29.57
CA GLU A 473 41.87 2.56 30.01
C GLU A 473 42.61 1.68 28.97
N SER A 474 43.67 2.26 28.39
CA SER A 474 44.50 1.53 27.45
C SER A 474 45.24 0.40 28.15
N PRO A 475 45.28 -0.82 27.62
CA PRO A 475 46.22 -1.84 28.05
C PRO A 475 47.63 -1.45 27.65
N ASP A 476 48.61 -2.11 28.27
CA ASP A 476 50.00 -2.12 27.81
C ASP A 476 50.10 -3.12 26.67
N ILE A 477 50.45 -2.67 25.49
CA ILE A 477 50.60 -3.50 24.30
C ILE A 477 52.10 -3.64 24.01
N PHE A 478 52.59 -4.89 24.00
CA PHE A 478 54.00 -5.20 23.78
C PHE A 478 54.27 -5.50 22.32
N SER A 479 53.28 -6.12 21.65
CA SER A 479 53.40 -6.49 20.24
C SER A 479 52.03 -6.43 19.54
N TYR A 480 52.03 -6.00 18.29
CA TYR A 480 50.86 -6.00 17.44
C TYR A 480 51.25 -5.99 15.95
N PHE A 481 50.36 -6.45 15.09
CA PHE A 481 50.52 -6.28 13.66
C PHE A 481 50.05 -4.92 13.21
N ARG A 482 50.93 -4.13 12.58
CA ARG A 482 50.57 -2.82 12.02
C ARG A 482 49.68 -3.01 10.82
N LEU A 483 48.43 -2.63 10.98
CA LEU A 483 47.39 -2.74 9.95
C LEU A 483 46.62 -1.43 9.84
N ASN A 484 46.67 -0.88 8.63
CA ASN A 484 45.83 0.28 8.28
C ASN A 484 44.59 -0.21 7.52
N THR A 485 43.42 0.27 7.88
CA THR A 485 42.14 -0.10 7.26
C THR A 485 42.05 0.25 5.77
N GLN A 486 42.84 1.24 5.32
CA GLN A 486 42.89 1.71 3.92
C GLN A 486 41.50 2.01 3.31
N GLY A 487 40.53 2.43 4.15
CA GLY A 487 39.15 2.69 3.73
C GLY A 487 38.29 1.44 3.46
N LYS A 488 38.80 0.23 3.71
CA LYS A 488 38.06 -1.04 3.50
C LYS A 488 37.30 -1.51 4.73
N GLY A 489 37.46 -0.85 5.88
CA GLY A 489 36.80 -1.21 7.14
C GLY A 489 36.78 -0.03 8.10
N GLN A 490 36.17 -0.25 9.28
CA GLN A 490 36.09 0.72 10.37
C GLN A 490 37.03 0.33 11.50
N SER A 491 37.88 1.24 11.97
CA SER A 491 38.66 1.02 13.19
C SER A 491 37.77 1.31 14.40
N ILE A 492 37.57 0.30 15.24
CA ILE A 492 36.79 0.42 16.49
C ILE A 492 37.69 0.94 17.60
N ILE A 493 38.93 0.44 17.67
CA ILE A 493 39.98 0.88 18.60
C ILE A 493 41.24 1.17 17.78
N THR A 494 41.74 2.40 17.88
CA THR A 494 42.91 2.87 17.11
C THR A 494 44.10 3.08 18.05
N MET A 495 45.27 2.65 17.59
CA MET A 495 46.55 2.83 18.27
C MET A 495 47.15 4.22 17.99
N GLN A 496 48.11 4.67 18.79
CA GLN A 496 48.80 5.96 18.65
C GLN A 496 49.52 6.16 17.30
N ASP A 497 49.89 5.07 16.64
CA ASP A 497 50.49 5.16 15.28
C ASP A 497 49.46 5.15 14.15
N GLY A 498 48.18 5.26 14.45
CA GLY A 498 47.06 5.21 13.50
C GLY A 498 46.65 3.79 13.06
N SER A 499 47.33 2.74 13.55
CA SER A 499 46.96 1.38 13.26
C SER A 499 45.66 0.97 13.98
N SER A 500 44.88 0.07 13.40
CA SER A 500 43.72 -0.50 14.05
C SER A 500 44.16 -1.60 15.05
N PHE A 501 43.77 -1.50 16.31
CA PHE A 501 43.89 -2.58 17.30
C PHE A 501 42.74 -3.58 17.14
N LEU A 502 41.51 -3.06 17.06
CA LEU A 502 40.30 -3.82 16.73
C LEU A 502 39.59 -3.11 15.58
N GLY A 503 39.37 -3.84 14.50
CA GLY A 503 38.70 -3.29 13.31
C GLY A 503 37.55 -4.18 12.84
N GLU A 504 36.47 -3.55 12.31
CA GLU A 504 35.40 -4.22 11.62
C GLU A 504 35.58 -4.17 10.11
N TYR A 505 35.33 -5.30 9.45
CA TYR A 505 35.33 -5.45 8.00
C TYR A 505 34.08 -6.20 7.57
N ARG A 506 33.63 -5.99 6.34
CA ARG A 506 32.49 -6.70 5.77
C ARG A 506 32.87 -7.40 4.47
N LEU A 507 32.44 -8.66 4.34
CA LEU A 507 32.48 -9.39 3.09
C LEU A 507 31.04 -9.75 2.69
N LYS A 508 30.45 -8.97 1.78
CA LYS A 508 29.03 -9.02 1.44
C LYS A 508 28.16 -8.93 2.70
N ASN A 509 27.52 -10.03 3.10
CA ASN A 509 26.62 -10.10 4.25
C ASN A 509 27.28 -10.44 5.57
N GLY A 510 28.57 -10.85 5.55
CA GLY A 510 29.29 -11.29 6.75
C GLY A 510 30.09 -10.18 7.39
N ARG A 511 30.17 -10.22 8.70
CA ARG A 511 30.97 -9.30 9.53
C ARG A 511 32.24 -9.99 9.99
N ILE A 512 33.36 -9.25 9.97
CA ILE A 512 34.66 -9.75 10.38
C ILE A 512 35.28 -8.77 11.34
N PHE A 513 35.65 -9.24 12.53
CA PHE A 513 36.52 -8.50 13.44
C PHE A 513 37.97 -8.97 13.30
N LEU A 514 38.88 -8.04 13.14
CA LEU A 514 40.31 -8.27 13.24
C LEU A 514 40.82 -7.66 14.54
N LEU A 515 41.34 -8.51 15.42
CA LEU A 515 42.12 -8.10 16.59
C LEU A 515 43.60 -8.23 16.22
N ASN A 516 44.34 -7.13 16.14
CA ASN A 516 45.70 -7.10 15.59
C ASN A 516 46.80 -7.36 16.63
N SER A 517 46.43 -7.71 17.86
CA SER A 517 47.36 -8.19 18.88
C SER A 517 46.78 -9.47 19.48
N ALA A 518 47.62 -10.47 19.73
CA ALA A 518 47.17 -11.75 20.27
C ALA A 518 46.55 -11.57 21.67
N PRO A 519 45.41 -12.22 21.97
CA PRO A 519 44.71 -12.07 23.26
C PRO A 519 45.41 -12.91 24.37
N ILE A 520 46.71 -12.71 24.54
CA ILE A 520 47.58 -13.43 25.48
C ILE A 520 48.58 -12.47 26.17
N LEU A 521 48.98 -12.78 27.38
CA LEU A 521 49.80 -11.88 28.22
C LEU A 521 51.18 -11.58 27.70
N THR A 522 51.70 -12.41 26.79
CA THR A 522 53.00 -12.17 26.13
C THR A 522 52.94 -11.08 25.05
N TRP A 523 51.76 -10.75 24.55
CA TRP A 523 51.57 -9.72 23.53
C TRP A 523 50.99 -8.40 24.12
N ASN A 524 50.14 -8.52 25.13
CA ASN A 524 49.52 -7.37 25.81
C ASN A 524 48.88 -7.81 27.15
N ASN A 525 48.55 -6.85 28.01
CA ASN A 525 47.80 -7.11 29.23
C ASN A 525 46.27 -6.83 29.10
N PHE A 526 45.79 -6.72 27.88
CA PHE A 526 44.35 -6.50 27.61
C PHE A 526 43.45 -7.61 28.18
N PRO A 527 43.82 -8.92 28.17
CA PRO A 527 43.00 -9.99 28.72
C PRO A 527 42.67 -9.85 30.22
N ILE A 528 43.44 -9.05 30.96
CA ILE A 528 43.22 -8.80 32.43
C ILE A 528 42.61 -7.42 32.70
N LYS A 529 42.31 -6.61 31.69
CA LYS A 529 41.59 -5.35 31.83
C LYS A 529 40.10 -5.56 31.96
N GLY A 530 39.41 -4.78 32.76
CA GLY A 530 37.97 -4.92 33.03
C GLY A 530 37.07 -4.84 31.80
N ILE A 531 37.51 -4.16 30.73
CA ILE A 531 36.77 -4.04 29.50
C ILE A 531 36.85 -5.30 28.61
N PHE A 532 37.83 -6.17 28.80
CA PHE A 532 38.06 -7.31 27.92
C PHE A 532 36.85 -8.27 27.86
N VAL A 533 36.35 -8.66 29.01
CA VAL A 533 35.23 -9.61 29.12
C VAL A 533 33.97 -9.06 28.43
N PRO A 534 33.45 -7.87 28.76
CA PRO A 534 32.27 -7.34 28.10
C PRO A 534 32.49 -7.09 26.60
N LEU A 535 33.67 -6.63 26.19
CA LEU A 535 33.95 -6.35 24.78
C LEU A 535 33.98 -7.65 23.95
N ILE A 536 34.62 -8.72 24.42
CA ILE A 536 34.64 -10.02 23.71
C ILE A 536 33.22 -10.58 23.63
N ASN A 537 32.45 -10.57 24.72
CA ASN A 537 31.04 -11.03 24.69
C ASN A 537 30.21 -10.27 23.67
N LYS A 538 30.23 -8.94 23.73
CA LYS A 538 29.47 -8.09 22.80
C LYS A 538 29.96 -8.25 21.36
N SER A 539 31.26 -8.46 21.16
CA SER A 539 31.81 -8.74 19.83
C SER A 539 31.26 -10.03 19.23
N ILE A 540 31.16 -11.09 20.01
CA ILE A 540 30.62 -12.36 19.52
C ILE A 540 29.11 -12.27 19.32
N LEU A 541 28.38 -11.63 20.23
CA LEU A 541 26.95 -11.37 20.05
C LEU A 541 26.67 -10.55 18.77
N TYR A 542 27.47 -9.52 18.53
CA TYR A 542 27.36 -8.70 17.32
C TYR A 542 27.68 -9.48 16.03
N LEU A 543 28.71 -10.33 16.07
CA LEU A 543 29.06 -11.18 14.94
C LEU A 543 28.01 -12.26 14.67
N ALA A 544 27.36 -12.77 15.71
CA ALA A 544 26.28 -13.75 15.61
C ALA A 544 24.93 -13.13 15.23
N SER A 545 24.78 -11.80 15.40
CA SER A 545 23.55 -11.12 14.99
C SER A 545 23.50 -11.01 13.46
N LYS A 546 22.38 -11.43 12.88
CA LYS A 546 22.13 -11.28 11.43
C LYS A 546 21.61 -9.87 11.17
N ASP A 547 22.16 -9.20 10.14
CA ASP A 547 21.49 -8.03 9.59
C ASP A 547 20.15 -8.55 9.02
N LYS A 548 19.06 -8.44 9.78
CA LYS A 548 17.76 -8.52 9.15
C LYS A 548 17.68 -7.32 8.23
N ASN A 549 17.51 -7.57 6.93
CA ASN A 549 16.98 -6.53 6.06
C ASN A 549 15.66 -6.14 6.68
N GLU A 550 15.68 -5.05 7.44
CA GLU A 550 14.48 -4.36 7.93
C GLU A 550 13.74 -3.73 6.75
N GLY A 551 13.53 -4.53 5.68
CA GLY A 551 12.67 -4.15 4.60
C GLY A 551 11.28 -4.03 5.19
N ASN A 552 10.82 -2.80 5.32
CA ASN A 552 9.46 -2.48 5.69
C ASN A 552 8.54 -3.01 4.58
N ILE A 553 8.17 -4.30 4.68
CA ILE A 553 7.35 -4.96 3.67
C ILE A 553 5.95 -4.42 3.83
N LEU A 554 5.43 -3.84 2.76
CA LEU A 554 4.07 -3.34 2.72
C LEU A 554 3.10 -4.44 2.30
N ALA A 555 1.90 -4.41 2.83
CA ALA A 555 0.85 -5.35 2.47
C ALA A 555 0.63 -5.38 0.94
N GLY A 556 0.55 -6.59 0.39
CA GLY A 556 0.45 -6.82 -1.04
C GLY A 556 1.78 -6.98 -1.78
N ASN A 557 2.91 -6.65 -1.14
CA ASN A 557 4.22 -6.88 -1.74
C ASN A 557 4.70 -8.31 -1.43
N ASP A 558 5.27 -8.96 -2.45
CA ASP A 558 5.92 -10.25 -2.26
C ASP A 558 7.11 -10.13 -1.31
N PHE A 559 7.39 -11.15 -0.52
CA PHE A 559 8.61 -11.22 0.26
C PHE A 559 9.36 -12.55 0.06
N ASP A 560 10.65 -12.48 0.29
CA ASP A 560 11.57 -13.59 0.08
C ASP A 560 11.84 -14.34 1.40
N ILE A 561 11.66 -15.67 1.38
CA ILE A 561 11.98 -16.57 2.48
C ILE A 561 13.32 -17.24 2.16
N ASP A 562 14.35 -16.98 2.95
CA ASP A 562 15.68 -17.56 2.74
C ASP A 562 15.79 -18.95 3.37
N ILE A 563 15.90 -19.97 2.52
CA ILE A 563 16.08 -21.37 2.93
C ILE A 563 17.47 -21.90 2.61
N ARG A 564 18.40 -21.05 2.19
CA ARG A 564 19.76 -21.47 1.84
C ARG A 564 20.44 -22.20 2.98
N GLY A 565 21.07 -23.32 2.66
CA GLY A 565 21.77 -24.15 3.64
C GLY A 565 20.87 -24.98 4.54
N ARG A 566 19.56 -25.04 4.26
CA ARG A 566 18.59 -25.89 4.97
C ARG A 566 18.04 -26.96 4.02
N SER A 567 17.98 -28.20 4.48
CA SER A 567 17.31 -29.29 3.75
C SER A 567 15.84 -29.32 4.17
N VAL A 568 14.99 -28.65 3.40
CA VAL A 568 13.56 -28.45 3.70
C VAL A 568 12.73 -28.97 2.52
N SER A 569 11.77 -29.86 2.77
CA SER A 569 10.83 -30.35 1.77
C SER A 569 9.52 -29.57 1.72
N GLN A 570 9.17 -28.93 2.82
CA GLN A 570 7.95 -28.14 2.96
C GLN A 570 8.15 -26.99 3.94
N LEU A 571 7.65 -25.82 3.58
CA LEU A 571 7.50 -24.67 4.47
C LEU A 571 6.03 -24.52 4.88
N LYS A 572 5.82 -24.12 6.12
CA LYS A 572 4.54 -23.69 6.64
C LYS A 572 4.64 -22.20 6.98
N VAL A 573 3.74 -21.40 6.45
CA VAL A 573 3.60 -19.99 6.77
C VAL A 573 2.34 -19.80 7.59
N ILE A 574 2.47 -19.29 8.82
CA ILE A 574 1.33 -18.89 9.65
C ILE A 574 1.15 -17.40 9.46
N ARG A 575 -0.03 -16.99 8.99
CA ARG A 575 -0.41 -15.59 8.77
C ARG A 575 -0.85 -14.92 10.07
N PRO A 576 -0.96 -13.57 10.09
CA PRO A 576 -1.44 -12.83 11.26
C PRO A 576 -2.84 -13.21 11.77
N ASP A 577 -3.71 -13.71 10.89
CA ASP A 577 -5.06 -14.23 11.19
C ASP A 577 -5.05 -15.70 11.66
N ASN A 578 -3.87 -16.29 11.90
CA ASN A 578 -3.61 -17.69 12.25
C ASN A 578 -4.01 -18.70 11.14
N THR A 579 -4.27 -18.26 9.92
CA THR A 579 -4.41 -19.18 8.79
C THR A 579 -3.06 -19.73 8.37
N GLU A 580 -3.03 -20.93 7.81
CA GLU A 580 -1.80 -21.66 7.47
C GLU A 580 -1.70 -21.86 5.96
N ASP A 581 -0.57 -21.50 5.39
CA ASP A 581 -0.19 -21.85 4.01
C ASP A 581 0.94 -22.86 4.00
N PHE A 582 0.86 -23.82 3.09
CA PHE A 582 1.89 -24.82 2.89
C PHE A 582 2.54 -24.64 1.51
N ILE A 583 3.86 -24.57 1.50
CA ILE A 583 4.67 -24.42 0.28
C ILE A 583 5.52 -25.67 0.14
N SER A 584 5.24 -26.49 -0.86
CA SER A 584 6.06 -27.67 -1.19
C SER A 584 7.29 -27.22 -1.99
N LEU A 585 8.44 -27.78 -1.65
CA LEU A 585 9.73 -27.45 -2.27
C LEU A 585 10.28 -28.68 -2.98
N ASP A 586 10.77 -28.50 -4.19
CA ASP A 586 11.50 -29.57 -4.89
C ASP A 586 12.86 -29.76 -4.26
N GLN A 587 13.34 -31.02 -4.18
CA GLN A 587 14.64 -31.35 -3.56
C GLN A 587 15.86 -30.63 -4.16
N LYS A 588 15.69 -29.98 -5.31
CA LYS A 588 16.73 -29.17 -5.97
C LYS A 588 16.86 -27.76 -5.39
N ASP A 589 15.91 -27.32 -4.59
CA ASP A 589 15.81 -25.94 -4.11
C ASP A 589 16.58 -25.68 -2.80
N GLY A 590 17.33 -26.62 -2.29
CA GLY A 590 18.05 -26.48 -1.00
C GLY A 590 19.06 -25.32 -0.89
N ASN A 591 19.24 -24.54 -1.95
CA ASN A 591 20.01 -23.28 -1.97
C ASN A 591 19.16 -22.08 -2.46
N ALA A 592 17.85 -22.17 -2.40
CA ALA A 592 16.94 -21.21 -3.01
C ALA A 592 16.37 -20.19 -2.01
N VAL A 593 15.90 -19.11 -2.56
CA VAL A 593 15.02 -18.14 -1.93
C VAL A 593 13.60 -18.39 -2.44
N VAL A 594 12.65 -18.57 -1.53
CA VAL A 594 11.25 -18.84 -1.85
C VAL A 594 10.46 -17.56 -1.76
N LYS A 595 9.81 -17.18 -2.86
CA LYS A 595 8.98 -15.99 -2.90
C LYS A 595 7.55 -16.28 -2.39
N TYR A 596 7.12 -15.56 -1.37
CA TYR A 596 5.75 -15.62 -0.83
C TYR A 596 4.90 -14.46 -1.34
N LYS A 597 3.71 -14.77 -1.88
CA LYS A 597 2.85 -13.81 -2.60
C LYS A 597 1.54 -13.46 -1.90
N LYS A 598 1.27 -13.99 -0.71
CA LYS A 598 0.00 -13.82 -0.01
C LYS A 598 0.13 -12.91 1.22
N SER A 599 0.85 -11.82 1.09
CA SER A 599 1.11 -10.83 2.14
C SER A 599 0.01 -9.76 2.24
N HIS A 600 -1.27 -10.18 2.23
CA HIS A 600 -2.39 -9.25 2.17
C HIS A 600 -2.77 -8.61 3.52
N LEU A 601 -2.34 -9.22 4.61
CA LEU A 601 -2.64 -8.78 5.98
C LEU A 601 -1.43 -8.09 6.60
N THR A 602 -1.66 -7.09 7.42
CA THR A 602 -0.63 -6.51 8.28
C THR A 602 -0.40 -7.38 9.51
N GLY A 603 0.84 -7.45 9.99
CA GLY A 603 1.24 -8.26 11.13
C GLY A 603 2.45 -9.14 10.86
N ASN A 604 2.76 -10.03 11.80
CA ASN A 604 3.92 -10.90 11.73
C ASN A 604 3.56 -12.27 11.13
N TYR A 605 4.26 -12.63 10.06
CA TYR A 605 4.16 -13.92 9.36
C TYR A 605 5.23 -14.85 9.91
N LYS A 606 4.84 -15.99 10.50
CA LYS A 606 5.77 -16.98 11.04
C LYS A 606 6.04 -18.06 10.01
N ILE A 607 7.32 -18.26 9.70
CA ILE A 607 7.78 -19.27 8.75
C ILE A 607 8.34 -20.45 9.53
N LEU A 608 7.77 -21.64 9.29
CA LEU A 608 8.11 -22.84 10.01
C LEU A 608 8.60 -23.95 9.08
N THR A 609 9.49 -24.78 9.65
CA THR A 609 9.85 -26.10 9.13
C THR A 609 9.46 -27.13 10.19
N GLY A 610 8.49 -27.98 9.89
CA GLY A 610 7.88 -28.82 10.90
C GLY A 610 7.25 -27.97 12.00
N SER A 611 7.70 -28.13 13.25
CA SER A 611 7.25 -27.34 14.40
C SER A 611 8.17 -26.16 14.75
N LYS A 612 9.33 -26.02 14.08
CA LYS A 612 10.32 -24.99 14.40
C LYS A 612 10.10 -23.74 13.56
N VAL A 613 9.94 -22.57 14.23
CA VAL A 613 9.99 -21.28 13.55
C VAL A 613 11.40 -21.01 13.09
N ILE A 614 11.58 -20.74 11.81
CA ILE A 614 12.88 -20.50 11.17
C ILE A 614 13.07 -19.05 10.76
N ASP A 615 11.97 -18.32 10.59
CA ASP A 615 11.96 -16.88 10.32
C ASP A 615 10.63 -16.27 10.71
N GLU A 616 10.60 -14.93 10.87
CA GLU A 616 9.42 -14.15 11.13
C GLU A 616 9.54 -12.82 10.39
N ILE A 617 8.54 -12.52 9.55
CA ILE A 617 8.55 -11.39 8.63
C ILE A 617 7.36 -10.50 8.95
N SER A 618 7.64 -9.20 9.16
CA SER A 618 6.63 -8.20 9.48
C SER A 618 6.13 -7.50 8.23
N VAL A 619 4.82 -7.46 8.06
CA VAL A 619 4.13 -6.79 6.96
C VAL A 619 3.30 -5.64 7.54
N ASN A 620 3.39 -4.46 6.92
CA ASN A 620 2.80 -3.23 7.42
C ASN A 620 1.91 -2.55 6.37
N ALA A 621 1.00 -1.69 6.85
CA ALA A 621 0.23 -0.80 5.99
C ALA A 621 1.14 0.27 5.36
N ASP A 622 0.76 0.76 4.19
CA ASP A 622 1.48 1.83 3.51
C ASP A 622 1.10 3.20 4.12
N PRO A 623 2.05 3.95 4.72
CA PRO A 623 1.73 5.24 5.33
C PRO A 623 1.20 6.30 4.35
N LEU A 624 1.39 6.10 3.04
CA LEU A 624 0.83 7.02 2.04
C LEU A 624 -0.69 6.98 1.99
N GLU A 625 -1.32 5.87 2.40
CA GLU A 625 -2.79 5.75 2.49
C GLU A 625 -3.39 6.54 3.68
N SER A 626 -2.56 6.83 4.70
CA SER A 626 -2.97 7.64 5.85
C SER A 626 -3.03 9.14 5.51
N LYS A 627 -2.39 9.54 4.39
CA LYS A 627 -2.25 10.92 3.99
C LYS A 627 -3.49 11.42 3.26
N VAL A 628 -4.41 12.02 3.98
CA VAL A 628 -5.72 12.50 3.50
C VAL A 628 -5.57 13.81 2.73
N GLN A 629 -4.95 13.77 1.55
CA GLN A 629 -4.93 14.87 0.59
C GLN A 629 -5.64 14.42 -0.68
N TYR A 630 -6.71 15.11 -1.02
CA TYR A 630 -7.57 14.73 -2.13
C TYR A 630 -7.29 15.56 -3.38
N LEU A 631 -7.46 14.93 -4.55
CA LEU A 631 -7.40 15.58 -5.85
C LEU A 631 -8.70 16.29 -6.17
N GLU A 632 -8.59 17.46 -6.76
CA GLU A 632 -9.71 18.17 -7.34
C GLU A 632 -9.98 17.73 -8.79
N LYS A 633 -11.14 18.13 -9.31
CA LYS A 633 -11.52 17.86 -10.71
C LYS A 633 -10.42 18.26 -11.71
N GLN A 634 -9.79 19.42 -11.50
CA GLN A 634 -8.75 19.94 -12.39
C GLN A 634 -7.50 19.04 -12.42
N ASP A 635 -7.14 18.42 -11.30
CA ASP A 635 -5.99 17.52 -11.22
C ASP A 635 -6.24 16.24 -12.03
N ILE A 636 -7.47 15.71 -11.96
CA ILE A 636 -7.88 14.54 -12.75
C ILE A 636 -7.93 14.89 -14.23
N GLU A 637 -8.43 16.06 -14.62
CA GLU A 637 -8.40 16.55 -16.00
C GLU A 637 -6.97 16.68 -16.51
N ASN A 638 -6.07 17.26 -15.71
CA ASN A 638 -4.64 17.37 -16.04
C ASN A 638 -3.98 16.01 -16.22
N TYR A 639 -4.28 15.06 -15.33
CA TYR A 639 -3.80 13.70 -15.44
C TYR A 639 -4.29 13.02 -16.72
N LEU A 640 -5.59 13.10 -17.04
CA LEU A 640 -6.15 12.52 -18.28
C LEU A 640 -5.52 13.12 -19.54
N ASN A 641 -5.20 14.41 -19.52
CA ASN A 641 -4.48 15.07 -20.60
C ASN A 641 -3.05 14.55 -20.75
N LYS A 642 -2.32 14.32 -19.63
CA LYS A 642 -0.95 13.77 -19.65
C LYS A 642 -0.89 12.37 -20.29
N ILE A 643 -1.92 11.53 -20.12
CA ILE A 643 -2.02 10.19 -20.71
C ILE A 643 -2.68 10.18 -22.09
N ASN A 644 -2.86 11.36 -22.70
CA ASN A 644 -3.52 11.54 -24.02
C ASN A 644 -4.92 10.91 -24.11
N PHE A 645 -5.69 10.94 -23.04
CA PHE A 645 -7.06 10.47 -23.05
C PHE A 645 -7.95 11.41 -23.85
N LYS A 646 -8.63 10.90 -24.90
CA LYS A 646 -9.48 11.69 -25.81
C LYS A 646 -10.98 11.58 -25.51
N GLY A 647 -11.36 10.78 -24.54
CA GLY A 647 -12.75 10.57 -24.13
C GLY A 647 -13.33 11.73 -23.32
N LYS A 648 -14.50 11.52 -22.74
CA LYS A 648 -15.19 12.52 -21.93
C LYS A 648 -15.10 12.17 -20.45
N LEU A 649 -14.68 13.14 -19.61
CA LEU A 649 -14.74 13.07 -18.16
C LEU A 649 -16.06 13.65 -17.64
N PHE A 650 -16.71 12.90 -16.77
CA PHE A 650 -17.83 13.33 -15.93
C PHE A 650 -17.40 13.19 -14.47
N PHE A 651 -17.16 14.31 -13.81
CA PHE A 651 -16.81 14.34 -12.40
C PHE A 651 -18.09 14.53 -11.59
N LEU A 652 -18.40 13.56 -10.72
CA LEU A 652 -19.63 13.49 -9.94
C LEU A 652 -19.29 13.45 -8.45
N ASN A 653 -20.03 14.23 -7.66
CA ASN A 653 -19.91 14.15 -6.22
C ASN A 653 -20.88 13.09 -5.66
N ARG A 654 -20.51 12.47 -4.55
CA ARG A 654 -21.29 11.41 -3.89
C ARG A 654 -22.71 11.83 -3.49
N GLU A 655 -22.95 13.12 -3.27
CA GLU A 655 -24.25 13.68 -2.89
C GLU A 655 -25.23 13.78 -4.08
N GLU A 656 -24.73 13.66 -5.30
CA GLU A 656 -25.55 13.71 -6.50
C GLU A 656 -26.27 12.38 -6.71
N ASN A 657 -27.44 12.43 -7.37
CA ASN A 657 -28.04 11.19 -7.87
C ASN A 657 -27.23 10.66 -9.06
N ILE A 658 -26.22 9.82 -8.73
CA ILE A 658 -25.23 9.30 -9.67
C ILE A 658 -25.92 8.57 -10.85
N SER A 659 -26.97 7.79 -10.55
CA SER A 659 -27.74 7.07 -11.59
C SER A 659 -28.38 8.02 -12.59
N ASP A 660 -29.04 9.07 -12.12
CA ASP A 660 -29.65 10.09 -12.98
C ASP A 660 -28.60 10.90 -13.75
N ALA A 661 -27.48 11.22 -13.14
CA ALA A 661 -26.38 11.93 -13.78
C ALA A 661 -25.81 11.12 -14.95
N VAL A 662 -25.58 9.81 -14.75
CA VAL A 662 -25.11 8.89 -15.80
C VAL A 662 -26.15 8.74 -16.92
N VAL A 663 -27.44 8.60 -16.58
CA VAL A 663 -28.53 8.54 -17.57
C VAL A 663 -28.58 9.81 -18.39
N LYS A 664 -28.46 11.00 -17.76
CA LYS A 664 -28.38 12.27 -18.47
C LYS A 664 -27.16 12.38 -19.37
N ALA A 665 -26.01 11.90 -18.93
CA ALA A 665 -24.77 11.88 -19.74
C ALA A 665 -24.86 10.93 -20.93
N ARG A 666 -25.53 9.78 -20.78
CA ARG A 666 -25.76 8.79 -21.86
C ARG A 666 -26.80 9.29 -22.87
N PHE A 667 -27.95 9.76 -22.39
CA PHE A 667 -29.14 10.01 -23.23
C PHE A 667 -29.47 11.51 -23.41
N GLY A 668 -28.85 12.39 -22.62
CA GLY A 668 -29.15 13.82 -22.58
C GLY A 668 -30.33 14.14 -21.65
N SER A 669 -30.69 15.44 -21.55
CA SER A 669 -31.80 15.87 -20.70
C SER A 669 -33.15 15.52 -21.37
N GLU A 670 -34.03 14.85 -20.62
CA GLU A 670 -35.36 14.51 -21.08
C GLU A 670 -36.30 15.73 -21.02
N LEU A 671 -37.03 15.99 -22.12
CA LEU A 671 -37.93 17.13 -22.23
C LEU A 671 -39.37 16.80 -21.89
N TRP A 672 -39.71 15.56 -21.53
CA TRP A 672 -41.08 15.10 -21.34
C TRP A 672 -41.86 15.93 -20.28
N LYS A 673 -41.20 16.37 -19.20
CA LYS A 673 -41.78 17.21 -18.15
C LYS A 673 -42.28 18.55 -18.71
N HIS A 674 -41.50 19.15 -19.59
CA HIS A 674 -41.85 20.42 -20.21
C HIS A 674 -43.03 20.25 -21.18
N PHE A 675 -43.01 19.18 -22.01
CA PHE A 675 -44.14 18.88 -22.90
C PHE A 675 -45.41 18.58 -22.13
N LEU A 676 -45.32 17.82 -21.04
CA LEU A 676 -46.48 17.52 -20.17
C LEU A 676 -47.00 18.79 -19.52
N PHE A 677 -46.13 19.66 -18.99
CA PHE A 677 -46.54 20.91 -18.37
C PHE A 677 -47.24 21.83 -19.38
N ILE A 678 -46.69 22.00 -20.58
CA ILE A 678 -47.29 22.79 -21.66
C ILE A 678 -48.65 22.19 -22.05
N ALA A 679 -48.76 20.87 -22.17
CA ALA A 679 -50.04 20.22 -22.48
C ALA A 679 -51.11 20.48 -21.42
N LEU A 680 -50.74 20.46 -20.12
CA LEU A 680 -51.64 20.79 -19.01
C LEU A 680 -52.10 22.24 -19.05
N VAL A 681 -51.18 23.19 -19.30
CA VAL A 681 -51.50 24.60 -19.47
C VAL A 681 -52.48 24.82 -20.63
N LEU A 682 -52.20 24.18 -21.80
CA LEU A 682 -53.09 24.27 -22.94
C LEU A 682 -54.45 23.63 -22.71
N ALA A 683 -54.54 22.54 -21.94
CA ALA A 683 -55.81 21.94 -21.56
C ALA A 683 -56.62 22.88 -20.67
N PHE A 684 -55.98 23.62 -19.76
CA PHE A 684 -56.62 24.64 -18.95
C PHE A 684 -57.13 25.80 -19.83
N VAL A 685 -56.33 26.26 -20.80
CA VAL A 685 -56.75 27.30 -21.78
C VAL A 685 -57.92 26.78 -22.64
N GLU A 686 -57.88 25.52 -23.11
CA GLU A 686 -58.99 24.93 -23.87
C GLU A 686 -60.29 24.93 -23.04
N MET A 687 -60.23 24.55 -21.78
CA MET A 687 -61.37 24.55 -20.89
C MET A 687 -61.96 25.95 -20.74
N LEU A 688 -61.12 27.00 -20.56
CA LEU A 688 -61.58 28.39 -20.47
C LEU A 688 -62.23 28.87 -21.77
N VAL A 689 -61.61 28.59 -22.94
CA VAL A 689 -62.16 28.96 -24.26
C VAL A 689 -63.45 28.20 -24.53
N ALA A 690 -63.55 26.92 -24.16
CA ALA A 690 -64.74 26.10 -24.29
C ALA A 690 -65.89 26.61 -23.42
N ARG A 691 -65.60 26.99 -22.17
CA ARG A 691 -66.59 27.64 -21.25
C ARG A 691 -67.16 28.92 -21.80
N ASN A 692 -66.28 29.79 -22.36
CA ASN A 692 -66.68 31.06 -22.98
C ASN A 692 -67.39 30.86 -24.32
N ALA A 693 -67.14 29.77 -25.03
CA ALA A 693 -67.84 29.38 -26.24
C ALA A 693 -69.28 28.90 -25.95
N LYS A 694 -69.48 28.12 -24.86
CA LYS A 694 -70.82 27.70 -24.41
C LYS A 694 -71.68 28.87 -23.97
N LYS A 695 -71.15 29.87 -23.23
CA LYS A 695 -71.89 31.09 -22.85
C LYS A 695 -72.33 31.84 -24.05
N GLY A 696 -71.49 32.04 -25.07
CA GLY A 696 -71.88 32.75 -26.32
C GLY A 696 -72.89 32.01 -27.18
N LEU A 697 -73.04 30.68 -27.06
CA LEU A 697 -74.07 29.90 -27.73
C LEU A 697 -75.46 29.99 -27.04
N VAL A 698 -75.48 30.09 -25.71
CA VAL A 698 -76.72 30.23 -24.93
C VAL A 698 -77.33 31.65 -25.09
N GLU A 699 -76.50 32.68 -25.27
CA GLU A 699 -76.98 34.06 -25.59
C GLU A 699 -77.50 34.16 -27.02
N VAL A 700 -77.24 33.22 -27.91
CA VAL A 700 -77.78 33.22 -29.30
C VAL A 700 -79.07 32.39 -29.37
N SER A 701 -79.37 31.58 -28.36
CA SER A 701 -80.57 30.74 -28.29
C SER A 701 -81.67 31.34 -27.38
N LYS A 702 -81.44 32.49 -26.74
CA LYS A 702 -82.43 33.39 -26.13
C LYS A 702 -82.64 34.57 -27.06
#